data_9f23c00c86f7c50bf1a08ce6fdddc8da
#
_entry.id   9f23c00c86f7c50bf1a08ce6fdddc8da
#
_cell.length_a   1.000
_cell.length_b   1.000
_cell.length_c   1.000
_cell.angle_alpha   90.00
_cell.angle_beta   90.00
_cell.angle_gamma   90.00
#
_symmetry.space_group_name_H-M   'P 1'
#
loop_
_entity.id
_entity.type
_entity.pdbx_description
1 polymer ?
#
loop_
_entity_poly.entity_id
_entity_poly.type
_entity_poly.pdbx_seq_one_letter_code
_entity_poly.pdbx_strand_id
1 'polypeptide(L)'
;DNGRRGRAIQGSHNHKLKSLTDLLRGKQGRFRQNLLGKRVDYSGRSVIISGPTLKMYECGLPKKMALELFKPFVMNALVVKGYAHNIKSAKRMTERARPEIWDLLEEVIQNHPVLLNRAPTLHRLGIQAFQPVLVDGSAIQIHPLVCTAFNADFDGDQMAVHVPLSREAVNEANRLMLSTNNMLAPSSGFPIVSPTLDMVLGMYYLTGLDSEHLTPVVRDEEGNAKYKTYANFEDARFAHDIERVKLRETVRVRDDNGEWIETTVGRIIFNRALPEVMDFRNIIFDRSAIEALVSEAVNEHGNQETAKMLDQIKELGFKFATQSGTTIAMKDIVVPPQKQSLLSAADTKIAKLEEQFLEGLITDSERYKATVEIWTDVSDKMTKAVEDTLPNYGGIYTMANSGAKGNIAQIKQMAGMRGLMSDPKGRIIEMPIRSSFAEGLSVLEYFISTHGARKGLADTALRTADSGYLTRRLADVAQDVIITTDNDPGAQGIRISHDPTGIQAPLAERIVTRYLSEPVVNPETGEVIADRDDLITRPIAEEITAANVQEAWVFSPLSSTTQRGISQKCYGASLATGVPALVGETVGIIAAQSIGEPGTQLTMRTFHTGGIAGKDITSGLPRVVELFEARQPKGMAILSEIGGKVELAQLPEGRVVRVISSEEFSEEMDRVKWLVLIIDL
;
A
#
# COMPACT_ATOMS: atom_id res chain seq x y z
N ASP A 1 -6.33 -34.30 -29.91
CA ASP A 1 -6.70 -34.16 -28.48
C ASP A 1 -6.28 -35.40 -27.66
N ASN A 2 -4.99 -35.60 -27.47
CA ASN A 2 -4.49 -36.76 -26.74
C ASN A 2 -4.90 -36.73 -25.25
N GLY A 3 -5.72 -37.70 -24.83
CA GLY A 3 -6.14 -37.86 -23.43
C GLY A 3 -7.25 -36.90 -22.92
N ARG A 4 -7.99 -36.21 -23.80
CA ARG A 4 -9.18 -35.42 -23.42
C ARG A 4 -10.48 -36.22 -23.53
N ARG A 5 -10.52 -37.15 -24.46
CA ARG A 5 -11.65 -38.10 -24.64
C ARG A 5 -11.09 -39.50 -24.66
N GLY A 6 -10.73 -40.05 -23.48
CA GLY A 6 -10.17 -41.37 -23.33
C GLY A 6 -8.72 -41.43 -22.85
N ARG A 7 -8.10 -42.61 -22.90
CA ARG A 7 -6.74 -42.86 -22.39
C ARG A 7 -5.69 -42.13 -23.26
N ALA A 8 -4.79 -41.40 -22.61
CA ALA A 8 -3.71 -40.67 -23.30
C ALA A 8 -2.71 -41.68 -23.89
N ILE A 9 -2.30 -41.47 -25.14
CA ILE A 9 -1.21 -42.21 -25.77
C ILE A 9 0.12 -41.68 -25.18
N GLN A 10 0.94 -42.62 -24.74
CA GLN A 10 2.22 -42.33 -24.09
C GLN A 10 3.37 -42.77 -25.00
N GLY A 11 4.48 -42.07 -24.94
CA GLY A 11 5.73 -42.43 -25.62
C GLY A 11 6.53 -43.48 -24.84
N SER A 12 7.69 -43.85 -25.35
CA SER A 12 8.58 -44.91 -24.82
C SER A 12 9.02 -44.71 -23.36
N HIS A 13 8.93 -43.47 -22.82
CA HIS A 13 9.27 -43.13 -21.43
C HIS A 13 8.06 -42.73 -20.59
N ASN A 14 6.87 -43.31 -20.85
CA ASN A 14 5.61 -42.99 -20.16
C ASN A 14 5.20 -41.49 -20.18
N HIS A 15 5.82 -40.65 -21.01
CA HIS A 15 5.40 -39.28 -21.20
C HIS A 15 4.22 -39.21 -22.18
N LYS A 16 3.20 -38.43 -21.78
CA LYS A 16 2.06 -38.13 -22.66
C LYS A 16 2.57 -37.44 -23.93
N LEU A 17 2.22 -37.96 -25.10
CA LEU A 17 2.52 -37.29 -26.36
C LEU A 17 1.71 -36.00 -26.51
N LYS A 18 2.34 -34.91 -26.91
CA LYS A 18 1.66 -33.64 -27.15
C LYS A 18 0.87 -33.69 -28.46
N SER A 19 -0.43 -33.38 -28.37
CA SER A 19 -1.29 -33.18 -29.53
C SER A 19 -1.10 -31.79 -30.12
N LEU A 20 -1.59 -31.54 -31.34
CA LEU A 20 -1.61 -30.19 -31.93
C LEU A 20 -2.34 -29.18 -31.05
N THR A 21 -3.42 -29.58 -30.43
CA THR A 21 -4.15 -28.75 -29.46
C THR A 21 -3.28 -28.37 -28.24
N ASP A 22 -2.52 -29.33 -27.71
CA ASP A 22 -1.59 -29.07 -26.59
C ASP A 22 -0.45 -28.12 -26.98
N LEU A 23 -0.04 -28.10 -28.26
CA LEU A 23 0.96 -27.17 -28.78
C LEU A 23 0.43 -25.73 -28.90
N LEU A 24 -0.86 -25.54 -29.06
CA LEU A 24 -1.50 -24.22 -29.20
C LEU A 24 -2.03 -23.65 -27.89
N ARG A 25 -2.61 -24.51 -27.03
CA ARG A 25 -3.28 -24.13 -25.81
C ARG A 25 -2.37 -24.08 -24.58
N GLY A 26 -2.84 -23.37 -23.55
CA GLY A 26 -2.21 -23.32 -22.23
C GLY A 26 -1.01 -22.38 -22.14
N LYS A 27 -0.37 -22.34 -20.97
CA LYS A 27 0.76 -21.44 -20.66
C LYS A 27 1.98 -21.72 -21.53
N GLN A 28 2.18 -22.99 -21.95
CA GLN A 28 3.29 -23.43 -22.79
C GLN A 28 2.91 -23.54 -24.27
N GLY A 29 1.68 -23.17 -24.64
CA GLY A 29 1.24 -23.15 -26.04
C GLY A 29 1.81 -21.99 -26.83
N ARG A 30 1.76 -22.10 -28.17
CA ARG A 30 2.32 -21.11 -29.09
C ARG A 30 1.78 -19.71 -28.89
N PHE A 31 0.48 -19.57 -28.63
CA PHE A 31 -0.13 -18.25 -28.42
C PHE A 31 0.49 -17.53 -27.23
N ARG A 32 0.59 -18.15 -26.05
CA ARG A 32 1.07 -17.51 -24.84
C ARG A 32 2.59 -17.47 -24.72
N GLN A 33 3.31 -18.45 -25.29
CA GLN A 33 4.76 -18.56 -25.11
C GLN A 33 5.58 -17.91 -26.23
N ASN A 34 5.03 -17.80 -27.46
CA ASN A 34 5.79 -17.34 -28.61
C ASN A 34 5.17 -16.18 -29.38
N LEU A 35 3.86 -15.89 -29.21
CA LEU A 35 3.15 -14.82 -29.90
C LEU A 35 2.85 -13.63 -29.02
N LEU A 36 2.18 -13.84 -27.88
CA LEU A 36 1.85 -12.77 -26.92
C LEU A 36 3.08 -12.29 -26.13
N GLY A 37 4.10 -13.12 -25.97
CA GLY A 37 5.36 -12.79 -25.35
C GLY A 37 6.48 -13.65 -25.92
N LYS A 38 7.66 -13.08 -26.11
CA LYS A 38 8.85 -13.73 -26.66
C LYS A 38 10.04 -13.48 -25.75
N ARG A 39 11.05 -14.36 -25.83
CA ARG A 39 12.37 -14.06 -25.29
C ARG A 39 13.02 -12.98 -26.15
N VAL A 40 13.63 -11.99 -25.53
CA VAL A 40 14.22 -10.83 -26.19
C VAL A 40 15.72 -10.78 -25.94
N ASP A 41 16.48 -10.27 -26.92
CA ASP A 41 17.89 -9.93 -26.79
C ASP A 41 18.04 -8.58 -26.05
N TYR A 42 19.26 -8.18 -25.75
CA TYR A 42 19.61 -6.97 -25.04
C TYR A 42 18.95 -6.92 -23.65
N SER A 43 18.91 -8.07 -23.01
CA SER A 43 18.36 -8.23 -21.67
C SER A 43 19.29 -9.08 -20.81
N GLY A 44 19.28 -8.81 -19.52
CA GLY A 44 20.06 -9.54 -18.53
C GLY A 44 19.30 -9.63 -17.22
N ARG A 45 19.82 -10.39 -16.28
CA ARG A 45 19.22 -10.55 -14.96
C ARG A 45 20.30 -10.65 -13.89
N SER A 46 20.12 -9.98 -12.77
CA SER A 46 21.00 -10.10 -11.62
C SER A 46 20.25 -9.85 -10.31
N VAL A 47 20.91 -10.17 -9.21
CA VAL A 47 20.44 -9.84 -7.85
C VAL A 47 20.46 -8.33 -7.65
N ILE A 48 19.54 -7.81 -6.85
CA ILE A 48 19.46 -6.40 -6.51
C ILE A 48 20.01 -6.13 -5.11
N ILE A 49 20.59 -4.96 -4.94
CA ILE A 49 21.01 -4.42 -3.64
C ILE A 49 20.60 -2.96 -3.53
N SER A 50 20.60 -2.43 -2.31
CA SER A 50 20.32 -1.03 -2.07
C SER A 50 21.44 -0.13 -2.60
N GLY A 51 21.06 0.96 -3.28
CA GLY A 51 21.95 2.02 -3.72
C GLY A 51 21.60 3.35 -3.05
N PRO A 52 21.98 3.59 -1.78
CA PRO A 52 21.58 4.78 -1.05
C PRO A 52 22.16 6.08 -1.61
N THR A 53 23.26 6.01 -2.35
CA THR A 53 23.92 7.18 -2.97
C THR A 53 23.36 7.55 -4.34
N LEU A 54 22.55 6.67 -4.95
CA LEU A 54 21.92 6.92 -6.24
C LEU A 54 20.89 8.04 -6.13
N LYS A 55 20.71 8.78 -7.23
CA LYS A 55 19.55 9.67 -7.39
C LYS A 55 18.32 8.86 -7.80
N MET A 56 17.14 9.44 -7.63
CA MET A 56 15.88 8.74 -7.87
C MET A 56 15.73 8.23 -9.31
N TYR A 57 16.30 8.92 -10.28
CA TYR A 57 16.29 8.54 -11.70
C TYR A 57 17.41 7.59 -12.10
N GLU A 58 18.34 7.24 -11.20
CA GLU A 58 19.52 6.43 -11.47
C GLU A 58 19.36 4.99 -11.02
N CYS A 59 20.06 4.09 -11.71
CA CYS A 59 20.29 2.72 -11.24
C CYS A 59 21.76 2.34 -11.41
N GLY A 60 22.30 1.59 -10.45
CA GLY A 60 23.66 1.07 -10.55
C GLY A 60 23.68 -0.22 -11.38
N LEU A 61 24.32 -0.18 -12.54
CA LEU A 61 24.45 -1.34 -13.41
C LEU A 61 25.88 -1.91 -13.35
N PRO A 62 26.07 -3.21 -13.07
CA PRO A 62 27.39 -3.83 -13.06
C PRO A 62 28.14 -3.61 -14.38
N LYS A 63 29.38 -3.13 -14.30
CA LYS A 63 30.22 -2.82 -15.49
C LYS A 63 30.26 -3.96 -16.51
N LYS A 64 30.43 -5.20 -16.06
CA LYS A 64 30.48 -6.37 -16.96
C LYS A 64 29.14 -6.63 -17.65
N MET A 65 28.02 -6.43 -16.95
CA MET A 65 26.69 -6.58 -17.53
C MET A 65 26.42 -5.46 -18.53
N ALA A 66 26.74 -4.21 -18.19
CA ALA A 66 26.61 -3.06 -19.08
C ALA A 66 27.39 -3.26 -20.39
N LEU A 67 28.62 -3.75 -20.31
CA LEU A 67 29.44 -3.98 -21.49
C LEU A 67 28.82 -5.02 -22.46
N GLU A 68 28.23 -6.10 -21.95
CA GLU A 68 27.54 -7.07 -22.81
C GLU A 68 26.22 -6.54 -23.37
N LEU A 69 25.42 -5.83 -22.57
CA LEU A 69 24.15 -5.26 -23.02
C LEU A 69 24.32 -4.18 -24.08
N PHE A 70 25.30 -3.29 -23.89
CA PHE A 70 25.61 -2.18 -24.82
C PHE A 70 26.69 -2.50 -25.85
N LYS A 71 27.11 -3.76 -25.95
CA LYS A 71 28.20 -4.20 -26.85
C LYS A 71 28.10 -3.67 -28.28
N PRO A 72 26.97 -3.74 -28.99
CA PRO A 72 26.86 -3.19 -30.35
C PRO A 72 27.02 -1.68 -30.43
N PHE A 73 26.50 -0.97 -29.42
CA PHE A 73 26.62 0.48 -29.36
C PHE A 73 28.07 0.93 -29.11
N VAL A 74 28.79 0.24 -28.22
CA VAL A 74 30.21 0.47 -27.96
C VAL A 74 31.04 0.15 -29.17
N MET A 75 30.76 -0.98 -29.87
CA MET A 75 31.47 -1.33 -31.11
C MET A 75 31.27 -0.27 -32.20
N ASN A 76 30.06 0.24 -32.36
CA ASN A 76 29.77 1.33 -33.29
C ASN A 76 30.54 2.60 -32.92
N ALA A 77 30.52 3.00 -31.65
CA ALA A 77 31.24 4.16 -31.16
C ALA A 77 32.77 4.04 -31.37
N LEU A 78 33.36 2.83 -31.17
CA LEU A 78 34.77 2.57 -31.44
C LEU A 78 35.14 2.78 -32.92
N VAL A 79 34.24 2.39 -33.82
CA VAL A 79 34.47 2.56 -35.28
C VAL A 79 34.30 4.04 -35.66
N VAL A 80 33.25 4.71 -35.19
CA VAL A 80 32.97 6.12 -35.50
C VAL A 80 34.08 7.05 -35.00
N LYS A 81 34.60 6.79 -33.79
CA LYS A 81 35.70 7.57 -33.20
C LYS A 81 37.09 7.19 -33.74
N GLY A 82 37.19 6.18 -34.64
CA GLY A 82 38.46 5.79 -35.26
C GLY A 82 39.38 4.91 -34.39
N TYR A 83 38.93 4.48 -33.18
CA TYR A 83 39.72 3.54 -32.37
C TYR A 83 39.83 2.16 -32.98
N ALA A 84 38.86 1.80 -33.82
CA ALA A 84 38.87 0.52 -34.56
C ALA A 84 38.56 0.74 -36.05
N HIS A 85 39.34 0.10 -36.91
CA HIS A 85 39.17 0.22 -38.36
C HIS A 85 37.96 -0.56 -38.91
N ASN A 86 37.49 -1.55 -38.20
CA ASN A 86 36.34 -2.36 -38.59
C ASN A 86 35.64 -3.02 -37.37
N ILE A 87 34.44 -3.51 -37.59
CA ILE A 87 33.64 -4.17 -36.57
C ILE A 87 34.33 -5.36 -35.91
N LYS A 88 35.12 -6.14 -36.69
CA LYS A 88 35.86 -7.30 -36.18
C LYS A 88 36.98 -6.89 -35.23
N SER A 89 37.63 -5.77 -35.48
CA SER A 89 38.63 -5.19 -34.57
C SER A 89 37.95 -4.62 -33.32
N ALA A 90 36.87 -3.89 -33.50
CA ALA A 90 36.07 -3.35 -32.39
C ALA A 90 35.58 -4.48 -31.45
N LYS A 91 35.09 -5.59 -31.98
CA LYS A 91 34.64 -6.76 -31.20
C LYS A 91 35.80 -7.33 -30.38
N ARG A 92 36.98 -7.51 -30.94
CA ARG A 92 38.16 -8.02 -30.23
C ARG A 92 38.64 -7.05 -29.12
N MET A 93 38.55 -5.74 -29.37
CA MET A 93 38.86 -4.73 -28.34
C MET A 93 37.89 -4.81 -27.19
N THR A 94 36.59 -4.88 -27.46
CA THR A 94 35.53 -4.98 -26.46
C THR A 94 35.69 -6.27 -25.63
N GLU A 95 35.97 -7.41 -26.24
CA GLU A 95 36.20 -8.69 -25.55
C GLU A 95 37.42 -8.67 -24.62
N ARG A 96 38.43 -7.85 -24.94
CA ARG A 96 39.62 -7.65 -24.09
C ARG A 96 39.45 -6.63 -22.99
N ALA A 97 38.33 -5.92 -22.95
CA ALA A 97 37.95 -4.93 -21.96
C ALA A 97 39.08 -3.93 -21.62
N ARG A 98 39.67 -3.30 -22.66
CA ARG A 98 40.74 -2.31 -22.50
C ARG A 98 40.22 -1.08 -21.72
N PRO A 99 41.10 -0.32 -21.01
CA PRO A 99 40.69 0.86 -20.27
C PRO A 99 39.84 1.86 -21.04
N GLU A 100 40.21 2.13 -22.32
CA GLU A 100 39.52 3.09 -23.18
C GLU A 100 38.06 2.69 -23.49
N ILE A 101 37.71 1.44 -23.27
CA ILE A 101 36.33 0.95 -23.48
C ILE A 101 35.41 1.39 -22.36
N TRP A 102 35.91 1.53 -21.15
CA TRP A 102 35.09 1.94 -20.00
C TRP A 102 34.65 3.40 -20.12
N ASP A 103 35.55 4.30 -20.53
CA ASP A 103 35.24 5.70 -20.78
C ASP A 103 34.22 5.85 -21.92
N LEU A 104 34.39 5.05 -22.98
CA LEU A 104 33.47 5.03 -24.11
C LEU A 104 32.10 4.41 -23.74
N LEU A 105 32.10 3.40 -22.89
CA LEU A 105 30.87 2.80 -22.38
C LEU A 105 30.08 3.82 -21.53
N GLU A 106 30.75 4.57 -20.66
CA GLU A 106 30.14 5.62 -19.84
C GLU A 106 29.51 6.70 -20.71
N GLU A 107 30.17 7.14 -21.78
CA GLU A 107 29.60 8.08 -22.73
C GLU A 107 28.38 7.51 -23.49
N VAL A 108 28.42 6.25 -23.91
CA VAL A 108 27.31 5.58 -24.62
C VAL A 108 26.07 5.46 -23.71
N ILE A 109 26.29 5.22 -22.44
CA ILE A 109 25.21 5.02 -21.45
C ILE A 109 24.55 6.34 -21.05
N GLN A 110 25.26 7.46 -21.09
CA GLN A 110 24.88 8.76 -20.50
C GLN A 110 23.52 9.26 -20.97
N ASN A 111 22.94 8.95 -22.04
CA ASN A 111 21.59 9.37 -22.47
C ASN A 111 20.73 8.17 -22.92
N HIS A 112 21.09 6.98 -22.46
CA HIS A 112 20.43 5.75 -22.88
C HIS A 112 19.83 5.03 -21.67
N PRO A 113 18.53 5.28 -21.34
CA PRO A 113 17.89 4.68 -20.19
C PRO A 113 17.79 3.16 -20.37
N VAL A 114 17.76 2.46 -19.24
CA VAL A 114 17.48 1.03 -19.16
C VAL A 114 16.16 0.79 -18.45
N LEU A 115 15.45 -0.26 -18.82
CA LEU A 115 14.23 -0.69 -18.16
C LEU A 115 14.57 -1.75 -17.13
N LEU A 116 14.16 -1.54 -15.88
CA LEU A 116 14.23 -2.55 -14.82
C LEU A 116 12.85 -3.17 -14.62
N ASN A 117 12.82 -4.48 -14.45
CA ASN A 117 11.61 -5.24 -14.19
C ASN A 117 11.81 -6.25 -13.06
N ARG A 118 10.88 -6.28 -12.12
CA ARG A 118 10.79 -7.34 -11.10
C ARG A 118 9.61 -8.26 -11.37
N ALA A 119 9.83 -9.55 -11.40
CA ALA A 119 8.76 -10.54 -11.48
C ALA A 119 8.28 -10.93 -10.07
N PRO A 120 6.94 -11.07 -9.83
CA PRO A 120 5.87 -10.89 -10.81
C PRO A 120 5.53 -9.42 -11.08
N THR A 121 5.28 -9.06 -12.33
CA THR A 121 4.83 -7.72 -12.71
C THR A 121 3.32 -7.64 -12.49
N LEU A 122 2.91 -7.04 -11.37
CA LEU A 122 1.50 -6.96 -10.97
C LEU A 122 0.79 -5.75 -11.56
N HIS A 123 1.51 -4.64 -11.70
CA HIS A 123 1.02 -3.38 -12.25
C HIS A 123 2.09 -2.72 -13.14
N ARG A 124 1.72 -1.65 -13.83
CA ARG A 124 2.62 -0.96 -14.77
C ARG A 124 3.91 -0.43 -14.12
N LEU A 125 3.89 -0.08 -12.82
CA LEU A 125 5.06 0.39 -12.09
C LEU A 125 6.08 -0.72 -11.75
N GLY A 126 5.76 -1.98 -12.03
CA GLY A 126 6.70 -3.10 -11.99
C GLY A 126 7.74 -3.07 -13.11
N ILE A 127 7.61 -2.14 -14.07
CA ILE A 127 8.60 -1.83 -15.11
C ILE A 127 8.82 -0.32 -15.11
N GLN A 128 10.04 0.12 -14.81
CA GLN A 128 10.40 1.54 -14.83
C GLN A 128 11.73 1.74 -15.54
N ALA A 129 11.91 2.94 -16.09
CA ALA A 129 13.14 3.37 -16.73
C ALA A 129 14.05 4.09 -15.73
N PHE A 130 15.35 3.86 -15.87
CA PHE A 130 16.41 4.50 -15.09
C PHE A 130 17.58 4.87 -15.97
N GLN A 131 18.30 5.91 -15.58
CA GLN A 131 19.61 6.21 -16.17
C GLN A 131 20.65 5.31 -15.50
N PRO A 132 21.39 4.49 -16.27
CA PRO A 132 22.37 3.59 -15.69
C PRO A 132 23.64 4.33 -15.28
N VAL A 133 24.14 4.00 -14.09
CA VAL A 133 25.45 4.40 -13.56
C VAL A 133 26.28 3.14 -13.40
N LEU A 134 27.55 3.17 -13.85
CA LEU A 134 28.42 2.01 -13.77
C LEU A 134 28.89 1.77 -12.34
N VAL A 135 28.65 0.56 -11.84
CA VAL A 135 29.07 0.15 -10.49
C VAL A 135 29.97 -1.08 -10.57
N ASP A 136 30.87 -1.18 -9.59
CA ASP A 136 31.67 -2.38 -9.43
C ASP A 136 30.87 -3.50 -8.75
N GLY A 137 31.25 -4.74 -9.01
CA GLY A 137 30.55 -5.91 -8.50
C GLY A 137 29.66 -6.58 -9.55
N SER A 138 28.68 -7.38 -9.10
CA SER A 138 27.78 -8.16 -9.98
C SER A 138 26.30 -7.94 -9.71
N ALA A 139 25.95 -7.20 -8.66
CA ALA A 139 24.58 -6.89 -8.28
C ALA A 139 24.14 -5.53 -8.85
N ILE A 140 22.86 -5.45 -9.24
CA ILE A 140 22.23 -4.21 -9.67
C ILE A 140 21.90 -3.40 -8.42
N GLN A 141 22.23 -2.11 -8.43
CA GLN A 141 21.84 -1.19 -7.36
C GLN A 141 20.57 -0.44 -7.75
N ILE A 142 19.61 -0.39 -6.85
CA ILE A 142 18.36 0.37 -7.04
C ILE A 142 18.19 1.38 -5.92
N HIS A 143 17.53 2.48 -6.24
CA HIS A 143 17.20 3.51 -5.27
C HIS A 143 16.21 2.97 -4.23
N PRO A 144 16.41 3.20 -2.91
CA PRO A 144 15.54 2.66 -1.87
C PRO A 144 14.06 3.01 -2.01
N LEU A 145 13.74 4.21 -2.48
CA LEU A 145 12.36 4.69 -2.60
C LEU A 145 11.54 3.97 -3.68
N VAL A 146 12.16 3.40 -4.70
CA VAL A 146 11.44 2.65 -5.76
C VAL A 146 11.10 1.21 -5.35
N CYS A 147 11.65 0.71 -4.25
CA CYS A 147 11.40 -0.65 -3.78
C CYS A 147 9.90 -0.92 -3.55
N THR A 148 9.15 0.06 -3.05
CA THR A 148 7.70 -0.05 -2.82
C THR A 148 6.94 -0.27 -4.12
N ALA A 149 7.28 0.46 -5.19
CA ALA A 149 6.63 0.33 -6.50
C ALA A 149 6.92 -1.04 -7.16
N PHE A 150 8.11 -1.59 -6.97
CA PHE A 150 8.49 -2.92 -7.43
C PHE A 150 8.04 -4.04 -6.49
N ASN A 151 7.56 -3.72 -5.29
CA ASN A 151 7.38 -4.67 -4.19
C ASN A 151 8.63 -5.53 -3.98
N ALA A 152 9.82 -4.88 -4.02
CA ALA A 152 11.13 -5.52 -3.95
C ALA A 152 11.75 -5.37 -2.57
N ASP A 153 12.46 -6.41 -2.14
CA ASP A 153 13.33 -6.39 -0.97
C ASP A 153 14.73 -6.94 -1.33
N PHE A 154 15.65 -6.84 -0.40
CA PHE A 154 17.06 -7.19 -0.64
C PHE A 154 17.44 -8.53 0.00
N ASP A 155 16.48 -9.46 0.10
CA ASP A 155 16.68 -10.80 0.67
C ASP A 155 17.21 -11.84 -0.35
N GLY A 156 17.50 -11.40 -1.58
CA GLY A 156 17.94 -12.24 -2.69
C GLY A 156 17.10 -12.05 -3.95
N ASP A 157 16.23 -11.05 -3.96
CA ASP A 157 15.44 -10.69 -5.12
C ASP A 157 16.33 -10.40 -6.33
N GLN A 158 15.81 -10.73 -7.51
CA GLN A 158 16.47 -10.48 -8.80
C GLN A 158 15.59 -9.58 -9.66
N MET A 159 16.22 -8.73 -10.46
CA MET A 159 15.56 -7.92 -11.48
C MET A 159 16.13 -8.18 -12.86
N ALA A 160 15.27 -8.08 -13.85
CA ALA A 160 15.67 -8.08 -15.26
C ALA A 160 15.97 -6.65 -15.71
N VAL A 161 16.97 -6.53 -16.60
CA VAL A 161 17.35 -5.28 -17.27
C VAL A 161 17.10 -5.44 -18.76
N HIS A 162 16.50 -4.43 -19.37
CA HIS A 162 16.25 -4.38 -20.81
C HIS A 162 16.76 -3.05 -21.37
N VAL A 163 17.34 -3.09 -22.57
CA VAL A 163 17.85 -1.90 -23.25
C VAL A 163 16.90 -1.54 -24.40
N PRO A 164 16.28 -0.35 -24.40
CA PRO A 164 15.52 0.15 -25.54
C PRO A 164 16.43 0.36 -26.75
N LEU A 165 16.02 -0.04 -27.95
CA LEU A 165 16.88 -0.03 -29.13
C LEU A 165 16.59 1.14 -30.08
N SER A 166 15.32 1.46 -30.32
CA SER A 166 14.94 2.54 -31.23
C SER A 166 14.93 3.90 -30.54
N ARG A 167 15.09 4.98 -31.31
CA ARG A 167 15.01 6.34 -30.78
C ARG A 167 13.65 6.64 -30.17
N GLU A 168 12.58 6.13 -30.77
CA GLU A 168 11.21 6.26 -30.28
C GLU A 168 11.06 5.56 -28.91
N ALA A 169 11.59 4.33 -28.77
CA ALA A 169 11.56 3.59 -27.53
C ALA A 169 12.37 4.28 -26.41
N VAL A 170 13.54 4.85 -26.76
CA VAL A 170 14.36 5.65 -25.81
C VAL A 170 13.60 6.91 -25.37
N ASN A 171 12.95 7.61 -26.29
CA ASN A 171 12.15 8.80 -25.96
C ASN A 171 10.94 8.45 -25.12
N GLU A 172 10.26 7.36 -25.40
CA GLU A 172 9.13 6.86 -24.62
C GLU A 172 9.57 6.45 -23.20
N ALA A 173 10.69 5.75 -23.08
CA ALA A 173 11.29 5.38 -21.81
C ALA A 173 11.59 6.63 -20.95
N ASN A 174 12.15 7.68 -21.54
CA ASN A 174 12.47 8.92 -20.82
C ASN A 174 11.20 9.74 -20.45
N ARG A 175 10.19 9.79 -21.32
CA ARG A 175 9.01 10.62 -21.10
C ARG A 175 7.95 9.97 -20.21
N LEU A 176 7.69 8.67 -20.40
CA LEU A 176 6.58 7.96 -19.74
C LEU A 176 7.05 7.02 -18.65
N MET A 177 8.20 6.35 -18.81
CA MET A 177 8.60 5.25 -17.95
C MET A 177 9.65 5.63 -16.90
N LEU A 178 10.25 6.82 -16.98
CA LEU A 178 11.25 7.24 -16.00
C LEU A 178 10.67 7.23 -14.59
N SER A 179 11.42 6.77 -13.62
CA SER A 179 11.00 6.66 -12.22
C SER A 179 10.47 7.96 -11.63
N THR A 180 11.07 9.09 -12.00
CA THR A 180 10.64 10.44 -11.58
C THR A 180 9.28 10.85 -12.12
N ASN A 181 8.82 10.27 -13.23
CA ASN A 181 7.50 10.56 -13.82
C ASN A 181 6.39 9.64 -13.29
N ASN A 182 6.74 8.65 -12.47
CA ASN A 182 5.83 7.62 -11.96
C ASN A 182 5.81 7.62 -10.43
N MET A 183 5.60 8.77 -9.82
CA MET A 183 5.58 8.92 -8.36
C MET A 183 4.24 8.58 -7.74
N LEU A 184 3.12 8.74 -8.48
CA LEU A 184 1.77 8.49 -8.00
C LEU A 184 1.28 7.10 -8.37
N ALA A 185 0.55 6.47 -7.47
CA ALA A 185 -0.09 5.18 -7.72
C ALA A 185 -1.27 5.35 -8.68
N PRO A 186 -1.36 4.57 -9.77
CA PRO A 186 -2.49 4.64 -10.69
C PRO A 186 -3.84 4.24 -10.07
N SER A 187 -3.81 3.53 -8.94
CA SER A 187 -5.00 3.05 -8.24
C SER A 187 -5.67 4.09 -7.35
N SER A 188 -4.88 4.95 -6.71
CA SER A 188 -5.37 5.88 -5.68
C SER A 188 -4.96 7.33 -5.90
N GLY A 189 -3.94 7.60 -6.73
CA GLY A 189 -3.37 8.93 -6.88
C GLY A 189 -2.54 9.41 -5.69
N PHE A 190 -2.30 8.55 -4.70
CA PHE A 190 -1.37 8.85 -3.61
C PHE A 190 0.07 8.50 -4.01
N PRO A 191 1.07 9.15 -3.40
CA PRO A 191 2.46 8.85 -3.66
C PRO A 191 2.78 7.39 -3.35
N ILE A 192 3.34 6.67 -4.32
CA ILE A 192 3.87 5.32 -4.12
C ILE A 192 5.34 5.39 -3.69
N VAL A 193 6.00 6.48 -4.04
CA VAL A 193 7.39 6.76 -3.69
C VAL A 193 7.38 7.64 -2.45
N SER A 194 7.46 7.02 -1.27
CA SER A 194 7.56 7.73 0.00
C SER A 194 8.70 7.17 0.85
N PRO A 195 9.35 8.00 1.68
CA PRO A 195 10.33 7.53 2.65
C PRO A 195 9.76 6.45 3.56
N THR A 196 10.56 5.41 3.83
CA THR A 196 10.17 4.27 4.67
C THR A 196 11.29 3.87 5.61
N LEU A 197 10.98 3.05 6.63
CA LEU A 197 11.94 2.45 7.55
C LEU A 197 12.91 3.48 8.17
N ASP A 198 14.21 3.34 7.93
CA ASP A 198 15.25 4.18 8.52
C ASP A 198 15.12 5.66 8.12
N MET A 199 14.61 5.95 6.93
CA MET A 199 14.38 7.32 6.49
C MET A 199 13.30 8.01 7.36
N VAL A 200 12.20 7.31 7.63
CA VAL A 200 11.14 7.83 8.53
C VAL A 200 11.66 7.96 9.96
N LEU A 201 12.40 6.96 10.45
CA LEU A 201 12.99 7.01 11.78
C LEU A 201 13.93 8.22 11.95
N GLY A 202 14.78 8.48 10.95
CA GLY A 202 15.69 9.61 10.96
C GLY A 202 14.97 10.95 10.93
N MET A 203 13.90 11.09 10.14
CA MET A 203 13.06 12.29 10.10
C MET A 203 12.33 12.51 11.43
N TYR A 204 11.73 11.46 11.97
CA TYR A 204 11.06 11.51 13.27
C TYR A 204 12.03 11.92 14.39
N TYR A 205 13.25 11.35 14.41
CA TYR A 205 14.29 11.76 15.36
C TYR A 205 14.70 13.22 15.18
N LEU A 206 14.91 13.65 13.94
CA LEU A 206 15.34 15.01 13.61
C LEU A 206 14.30 16.07 14.03
N THR A 207 13.02 15.81 13.80
CA THR A 207 11.92 16.77 14.02
C THR A 207 11.24 16.64 15.38
N GLY A 208 11.55 15.55 16.12
CA GLY A 208 11.00 15.28 17.43
C GLY A 208 11.50 16.24 18.50
N LEU A 209 10.71 16.36 19.57
CA LEU A 209 11.10 17.08 20.77
C LEU A 209 11.81 16.13 21.73
N ASP A 210 12.79 16.61 22.47
CA ASP A 210 13.47 15.85 23.49
C ASP A 210 12.65 15.87 24.78
N SER A 211 11.83 14.83 25.01
CA SER A 211 10.98 14.73 26.21
C SER A 211 11.78 14.46 27.48
N GLU A 212 12.97 13.87 27.39
CA GLU A 212 13.86 13.66 28.54
C GLU A 212 14.67 14.90 28.89
N HIS A 213 14.85 15.79 27.93
CA HIS A 213 15.39 17.11 28.09
C HIS A 213 14.34 18.17 27.72
N LEU A 214 13.17 18.08 28.27
CA LEU A 214 12.59 19.28 28.85
C LEU A 214 13.67 19.75 29.84
N THR A 215 14.79 20.30 29.30
CA THR A 215 15.65 21.17 30.08
C THR A 215 14.67 22.02 30.84
N PRO A 216 14.79 22.10 32.18
CA PRO A 216 13.88 22.94 32.92
C PRO A 216 13.90 24.23 32.15
N VAL A 217 12.79 24.51 31.45
CA VAL A 217 12.60 25.78 30.77
C VAL A 217 12.96 26.75 31.88
N VAL A 218 14.12 27.37 31.78
CA VAL A 218 14.54 28.34 32.79
C VAL A 218 13.40 29.32 32.75
N ARG A 219 12.53 29.24 33.74
CA ARG A 219 11.40 30.14 33.83
C ARG A 219 11.94 31.40 34.44
N ASP A 220 11.63 32.52 33.83
CA ASP A 220 11.87 33.82 34.43
C ASP A 220 11.08 33.94 35.76
N GLU A 221 11.43 34.89 36.59
CA GLU A 221 10.71 35.17 37.85
C GLU A 221 9.19 35.37 37.66
N GLU A 222 8.75 35.64 36.42
CA GLU A 222 7.35 35.77 35.99
C GLU A 222 6.75 34.46 35.50
N GLY A 223 7.49 33.32 35.50
CA GLY A 223 7.00 32.00 35.12
C GLY A 223 7.02 31.70 33.60
N ASN A 224 7.52 32.63 32.74
CA ASN A 224 7.63 32.45 31.31
C ASN A 224 8.84 31.59 30.95
N ALA A 225 8.68 30.76 29.94
CA ALA A 225 9.73 29.88 29.40
C ALA A 225 10.85 30.72 28.75
N LYS A 226 12.10 30.59 29.25
CA LYS A 226 13.26 31.26 28.71
C LYS A 226 13.94 30.40 27.65
N TYR A 227 13.60 30.61 26.39
CA TYR A 227 14.25 29.96 25.28
C TYR A 227 15.51 30.71 24.84
N LYS A 228 16.50 29.97 24.29
CA LYS A 228 17.61 30.59 23.56
C LYS A 228 17.05 31.22 22.29
N THR A 229 17.29 32.52 22.11
CA THR A 229 16.76 33.31 20.99
C THR A 229 17.85 33.59 19.96
N TYR A 230 17.51 33.44 18.70
CA TYR A 230 18.40 33.69 17.55
C TYR A 230 17.70 34.61 16.54
N ALA A 231 18.50 35.42 15.83
CA ALA A 231 17.98 36.42 14.91
C ALA A 231 17.38 35.79 13.64
N ASN A 232 17.94 34.67 13.17
CA ASN A 232 17.49 33.94 11.98
C ASN A 232 17.78 32.43 12.09
N PHE A 233 17.33 31.66 11.11
CA PHE A 233 17.52 30.21 11.06
C PHE A 233 18.99 29.80 10.94
N GLU A 234 19.83 30.58 10.22
CA GLU A 234 21.25 30.27 10.04
C GLU A 234 22.03 30.45 11.34
N ASP A 235 21.70 31.47 12.15
CA ASP A 235 22.33 31.71 13.46
C ASP A 235 22.02 30.54 14.43
N ALA A 236 20.78 30.06 14.43
CA ALA A 236 20.39 28.92 15.26
C ALA A 236 21.13 27.62 14.83
N ARG A 237 21.31 27.42 13.53
CA ARG A 237 22.08 26.30 12.98
C ARG A 237 23.56 26.41 13.32
N PHE A 238 24.15 27.59 13.13
CA PHE A 238 25.53 27.83 13.50
C PHE A 238 25.78 27.61 15.00
N ALA A 239 24.82 28.00 15.85
CA ALA A 239 24.88 27.70 17.28
C ALA A 239 24.86 26.20 17.58
N HIS A 240 24.18 25.41 16.76
CA HIS A 240 24.22 23.94 16.85
C HIS A 240 25.57 23.38 16.37
N ASP A 241 26.10 23.88 15.25
CA ASP A 241 27.39 23.42 14.69
C ASP A 241 28.55 23.66 15.66
N ILE A 242 28.47 24.66 16.53
CA ILE A 242 29.44 24.96 17.60
C ILE A 242 29.00 24.30 18.96
N GLU A 243 28.09 23.38 18.94
CA GLU A 243 27.60 22.61 20.11
C GLU A 243 26.97 23.43 21.24
N ARG A 244 26.54 24.66 20.99
CA ARG A 244 25.83 25.50 21.99
C ARG A 244 24.38 25.15 22.17
N VAL A 245 23.77 24.52 21.16
CA VAL A 245 22.36 24.11 21.12
C VAL A 245 22.30 22.65 20.67
N LYS A 246 21.49 21.85 21.36
CA LYS A 246 21.23 20.47 20.94
C LYS A 246 20.24 20.44 19.78
N LEU A 247 20.32 19.41 18.96
CA LEU A 247 19.49 19.22 17.77
C LEU A 247 17.97 19.33 18.04
N ARG A 248 17.51 18.76 19.15
CA ARG A 248 16.11 18.65 19.54
C ARG A 248 15.69 19.63 20.63
N GLU A 249 16.60 20.54 21.01
CA GLU A 249 16.34 21.62 21.98
C GLU A 249 15.44 22.68 21.35
N THR A 250 14.41 23.11 22.07
CA THR A 250 13.52 24.18 21.63
C THR A 250 14.24 25.52 21.68
N VAL A 251 14.22 26.25 20.58
CA VAL A 251 14.78 27.58 20.39
C VAL A 251 13.73 28.52 19.86
N ARG A 252 13.88 29.82 20.12
CA ARG A 252 13.04 30.86 19.55
C ARG A 252 13.82 31.61 18.45
N VAL A 253 13.29 31.55 17.26
CA VAL A 253 13.94 32.10 16.06
C VAL A 253 12.98 33.02 15.34
N ARG A 254 13.52 34.05 14.67
CA ARG A 254 12.73 34.91 13.81
C ARG A 254 12.62 34.29 12.42
N ASP A 255 11.40 34.18 11.93
CA ASP A 255 11.07 33.69 10.59
C ASP A 255 11.40 34.74 9.52
N ASP A 256 11.41 34.34 8.26
CA ASP A 256 11.64 35.24 7.10
C ASP A 256 10.59 36.34 7.01
N ASN A 257 9.38 36.10 7.54
CA ASN A 257 8.32 37.12 7.69
C ASN A 257 8.52 38.07 8.86
N GLY A 258 9.54 37.87 9.69
CA GLY A 258 9.85 38.69 10.85
C GLY A 258 9.10 38.28 12.14
N GLU A 259 8.33 37.25 12.12
CA GLU A 259 7.62 36.71 13.30
C GLU A 259 8.51 35.80 14.16
N TRP A 260 8.24 35.76 15.48
CA TRP A 260 8.95 34.87 16.39
C TRP A 260 8.31 33.50 16.45
N ILE A 261 9.05 32.47 16.06
CA ILE A 261 8.59 31.07 16.06
C ILE A 261 9.39 30.26 17.09
N GLU A 262 8.70 29.41 17.82
CA GLU A 262 9.30 28.38 18.70
C GLU A 262 9.47 27.10 17.93
N THR A 263 10.71 26.68 17.70
CA THR A 263 11.05 25.51 16.87
C THR A 263 12.30 24.80 17.40
N THR A 264 12.75 23.77 16.73
CA THR A 264 14.03 23.08 17.01
C THR A 264 14.99 23.25 15.84
N VAL A 265 16.29 23.15 16.13
CA VAL A 265 17.32 23.19 15.06
C VAL A 265 17.10 22.04 14.05
N GLY A 266 16.62 20.88 14.52
CA GLY A 266 16.30 19.76 13.65
C GLY A 266 15.20 20.08 12.64
N ARG A 267 14.14 20.79 13.04
CA ARG A 267 13.09 21.25 12.12
C ARG A 267 13.60 22.27 11.13
N ILE A 268 14.48 23.17 11.54
CA ILE A 268 15.14 24.12 10.63
C ILE A 268 15.95 23.39 9.56
N ILE A 269 16.74 22.37 9.94
CA ILE A 269 17.52 21.55 9.00
C ILE A 269 16.60 20.79 8.05
N PHE A 270 15.48 20.27 8.52
CA PHE A 270 14.50 19.56 7.69
C PHE A 270 13.85 20.47 6.66
N ASN A 271 13.38 21.67 7.09
CA ASN A 271 12.73 22.61 6.19
C ASN A 271 13.66 23.09 5.06
N ARG A 272 14.96 23.11 5.27
CA ARG A 272 15.92 23.43 4.21
C ARG A 272 15.99 22.37 3.09
N ALA A 273 15.56 21.14 3.36
CA ALA A 273 15.45 20.11 2.35
C ALA A 273 14.16 20.21 1.52
N LEU A 274 13.25 21.08 1.91
CA LEU A 274 12.02 21.37 1.18
C LEU A 274 12.29 22.38 0.05
N PRO A 275 11.47 22.41 -1.01
CA PRO A 275 11.49 23.45 -2.01
C PRO A 275 11.32 24.85 -1.37
N GLU A 276 12.04 25.86 -1.87
CA GLU A 276 12.01 27.24 -1.34
C GLU A 276 10.60 27.87 -1.33
N VAL A 277 9.70 27.36 -2.12
CA VAL A 277 8.31 27.85 -2.27
C VAL A 277 7.38 27.32 -1.18
N MET A 278 7.78 26.25 -0.47
CA MET A 278 6.98 25.65 0.60
C MET A 278 7.12 26.43 1.91
N ASP A 279 6.00 26.64 2.59
CA ASP A 279 5.98 27.28 3.91
C ASP A 279 6.74 26.46 4.96
N PHE A 280 7.27 27.16 5.96
CA PHE A 280 7.98 26.54 7.07
C PHE A 280 7.06 25.60 7.88
N ARG A 281 7.40 24.32 7.93
CA ARG A 281 6.63 23.28 8.64
C ARG A 281 7.20 23.05 10.04
N ASN A 282 6.45 23.42 11.06
CA ASN A 282 6.84 23.28 12.47
C ASN A 282 6.12 22.11 13.17
N ILE A 283 6.19 20.92 12.57
CA ILE A 283 5.55 19.69 13.08
C ILE A 283 6.57 18.56 13.26
N ILE A 284 6.16 17.50 13.93
CA ILE A 284 6.92 16.25 13.97
C ILE A 284 6.56 15.45 12.72
N PHE A 285 7.57 15.04 11.98
CA PHE A 285 7.39 14.25 10.77
C PHE A 285 7.42 12.76 11.09
N ASP A 286 6.24 12.18 11.20
CA ASP A 286 6.00 10.75 11.16
C ASP A 286 5.76 10.28 9.72
N ARG A 287 5.47 9.00 9.54
CA ARG A 287 5.21 8.43 8.21
C ARG A 287 4.04 9.12 7.50
N SER A 288 2.95 9.39 8.20
CA SER A 288 1.75 9.98 7.62
C SER A 288 1.97 11.44 7.20
N ALA A 289 2.67 12.22 8.02
CA ALA A 289 3.04 13.59 7.70
C ALA A 289 3.98 13.68 6.49
N ILE A 290 4.92 12.73 6.36
CA ILE A 290 5.82 12.65 5.19
C ILE A 290 5.03 12.28 3.92
N GLU A 291 4.11 11.32 3.99
CA GLU A 291 3.26 10.93 2.86
C GLU A 291 2.37 12.10 2.39
N ALA A 292 1.81 12.86 3.32
CA ALA A 292 1.04 14.08 3.02
C ALA A 292 1.91 15.16 2.35
N LEU A 293 3.12 15.41 2.90
CA LEU A 293 4.09 16.36 2.35
C LEU A 293 4.49 15.99 0.91
N VAL A 294 4.77 14.72 0.64
CA VAL A 294 5.13 14.26 -0.70
C VAL A 294 3.94 14.43 -1.67
N SER A 295 2.72 14.17 -1.20
CA SER A 295 1.50 14.38 -2.01
C SER A 295 1.32 15.84 -2.38
N GLU A 296 1.51 16.76 -1.44
CA GLU A 296 1.47 18.21 -1.65
C GLU A 296 2.55 18.64 -2.65
N ALA A 297 3.80 18.20 -2.44
CA ALA A 297 4.93 18.54 -3.31
C ALA A 297 4.73 18.09 -4.76
N VAL A 298 4.20 16.89 -5.00
CA VAL A 298 3.94 16.40 -6.36
C VAL A 298 2.86 17.25 -7.05
N ASN A 299 1.80 17.60 -6.33
CA ASN A 299 0.67 18.34 -6.90
C ASN A 299 1.00 19.81 -7.19
N GLU A 300 1.79 20.47 -6.34
CA GLU A 300 2.05 21.92 -6.43
C GLU A 300 3.35 22.25 -7.17
N HIS A 301 4.41 21.45 -6.96
CA HIS A 301 5.74 21.77 -7.49
C HIS A 301 6.20 20.82 -8.60
N GLY A 302 5.43 19.78 -8.86
CA GLY A 302 5.68 18.82 -9.94
C GLY A 302 6.80 17.82 -9.63
N ASN A 303 6.96 16.87 -10.54
CA ASN A 303 7.78 15.68 -10.31
C ASN A 303 9.27 15.94 -10.13
N GLN A 304 9.85 16.93 -10.83
CA GLN A 304 11.29 17.16 -10.79
C GLN A 304 11.78 17.73 -9.45
N GLU A 305 11.07 18.74 -8.94
CA GLU A 305 11.41 19.34 -7.64
C GLU A 305 11.12 18.36 -6.50
N THR A 306 10.02 17.60 -6.60
CA THR A 306 9.73 16.54 -5.63
C THR A 306 10.81 15.45 -5.62
N ALA A 307 11.37 15.08 -6.77
CA ALA A 307 12.46 14.10 -6.83
C ALA A 307 13.72 14.59 -6.09
N LYS A 308 14.08 15.88 -6.25
CA LYS A 308 15.20 16.48 -5.53
C LYS A 308 14.95 16.51 -4.02
N MET A 309 13.74 16.92 -3.62
CA MET A 309 13.31 16.90 -2.21
C MET A 309 13.41 15.50 -1.61
N LEU A 310 12.91 14.47 -2.31
CA LEU A 310 12.97 13.08 -1.85
C LEU A 310 14.41 12.57 -1.71
N ASP A 311 15.32 12.95 -2.62
CA ASP A 311 16.73 12.59 -2.52
C ASP A 311 17.38 13.26 -1.29
N GLN A 312 17.05 14.51 -0.98
CA GLN A 312 17.54 15.21 0.21
C GLN A 312 16.96 14.60 1.50
N ILE A 313 15.65 14.30 1.53
CA ILE A 313 15.01 13.63 2.67
C ILE A 313 15.63 12.26 2.91
N LYS A 314 15.93 11.48 1.87
CA LYS A 314 16.62 10.21 1.97
C LYS A 314 17.99 10.36 2.63
N GLU A 315 18.81 11.31 2.16
CA GLU A 315 20.16 11.56 2.68
C GLU A 315 20.12 11.98 4.17
N LEU A 316 19.24 12.93 4.51
CA LEU A 316 19.02 13.36 5.89
C LEU A 316 18.49 12.22 6.75
N GLY A 317 17.52 11.45 6.24
CA GLY A 317 16.92 10.32 6.95
C GLY A 317 17.96 9.29 7.37
N PHE A 318 18.78 8.83 6.47
CA PHE A 318 19.86 7.88 6.80
C PHE A 318 20.92 8.47 7.75
N LYS A 319 21.30 9.74 7.55
CA LYS A 319 22.24 10.43 8.42
C LYS A 319 21.73 10.49 9.86
N PHE A 320 20.53 10.98 10.06
CA PHE A 320 19.97 11.17 11.41
C PHE A 320 19.46 9.88 12.05
N ALA A 321 19.06 8.87 11.27
CA ALA A 321 18.83 7.52 11.79
C ALA A 321 20.10 6.92 12.36
N THR A 322 21.24 7.08 11.68
CA THR A 322 22.55 6.65 12.18
C THR A 322 22.94 7.41 13.45
N GLN A 323 22.75 8.72 13.48
CA GLN A 323 23.07 9.55 14.65
C GLN A 323 22.16 9.28 15.84
N SER A 324 20.91 8.86 15.62
CA SER A 324 19.96 8.57 16.68
C SER A 324 20.45 7.40 17.59
N GLY A 325 21.21 6.48 17.03
CA GLY A 325 21.67 5.28 17.76
C GLY A 325 20.51 4.43 18.28
N THR A 326 19.30 4.55 17.68
CA THR A 326 18.11 3.83 18.13
C THR A 326 18.33 2.33 18.04
N THR A 327 18.13 1.63 19.14
CA THR A 327 18.31 0.18 19.25
C THR A 327 17.20 -0.47 20.05
N ILE A 328 17.10 -1.78 20.01
CA ILE A 328 16.15 -2.61 20.76
C ILE A 328 16.92 -3.64 21.58
N ALA A 329 16.52 -3.81 22.84
CA ALA A 329 16.99 -4.89 23.69
C ALA A 329 15.79 -5.64 24.29
N MET A 330 16.00 -6.90 24.68
CA MET A 330 14.93 -7.69 25.33
C MET A 330 14.44 -7.06 26.64
N LYS A 331 15.30 -6.34 27.35
CA LYS A 331 14.93 -5.62 28.58
C LYS A 331 14.01 -4.40 28.36
N ASP A 332 13.97 -3.87 27.14
CA ASP A 332 13.13 -2.71 26.80
C ASP A 332 11.66 -3.12 26.69
N ILE A 333 11.38 -4.43 26.55
CA ILE A 333 10.05 -4.98 26.48
C ILE A 333 9.54 -5.19 27.92
N VAL A 334 8.84 -4.20 28.43
CA VAL A 334 8.29 -4.22 29.80
C VAL A 334 6.90 -4.87 29.77
N VAL A 335 6.71 -5.91 30.56
CA VAL A 335 5.39 -6.54 30.72
C VAL A 335 4.48 -5.59 31.52
N PRO A 336 3.26 -5.27 31.03
CA PRO A 336 2.36 -4.37 31.73
C PRO A 336 2.02 -4.88 33.13
N PRO A 337 2.10 -4.06 34.18
CA PRO A 337 1.84 -4.49 35.56
C PRO A 337 0.40 -4.97 35.77
N GLN A 338 -0.53 -4.49 34.95
CA GLN A 338 -1.96 -4.86 34.99
C GLN A 338 -2.23 -6.27 34.44
N LYS A 339 -1.27 -6.91 33.74
CA LYS A 339 -1.44 -8.23 33.12
C LYS A 339 -1.98 -9.29 34.07
N GLN A 340 -1.35 -9.43 35.24
CA GLN A 340 -1.68 -10.47 36.21
C GLN A 340 -3.11 -10.30 36.75
N SER A 341 -3.52 -9.06 37.02
CA SER A 341 -4.89 -8.76 37.50
C SER A 341 -5.96 -9.04 36.43
N LEU A 342 -5.67 -8.73 35.16
CA LEU A 342 -6.58 -9.01 34.06
C LEU A 342 -6.77 -10.51 33.83
N LEU A 343 -5.68 -11.29 33.89
CA LEU A 343 -5.74 -12.74 33.73
C LEU A 343 -6.47 -13.42 34.89
N SER A 344 -6.21 -13.03 36.16
CA SER A 344 -6.91 -13.60 37.32
C SER A 344 -8.41 -13.25 37.34
N ALA A 345 -8.79 -12.06 36.90
CA ALA A 345 -10.19 -11.69 36.74
C ALA A 345 -10.90 -12.49 35.66
N ALA A 346 -10.20 -12.85 34.58
CA ALA A 346 -10.72 -13.73 33.53
C ALA A 346 -10.91 -15.16 34.04
N ASP A 347 -9.93 -15.71 34.75
CA ASP A 347 -10.00 -17.06 35.31
C ASP A 347 -11.18 -17.21 36.27
N THR A 348 -11.46 -16.21 37.10
CA THR A 348 -12.64 -16.22 37.98
C THR A 348 -13.96 -16.21 37.24
N LYS A 349 -14.05 -15.51 36.10
CA LYS A 349 -15.27 -15.51 35.29
C LYS A 349 -15.47 -16.85 34.57
N ILE A 350 -14.39 -17.44 34.06
CA ILE A 350 -14.43 -18.74 33.38
C ILE A 350 -14.80 -19.85 34.35
N ALA A 351 -14.24 -19.85 35.58
CA ALA A 351 -14.61 -20.81 36.61
C ALA A 351 -16.11 -20.78 36.93
N LYS A 352 -16.73 -19.59 36.99
CA LYS A 352 -18.19 -19.45 37.15
C LYS A 352 -18.96 -20.01 35.95
N LEU A 353 -18.47 -19.82 34.70
CA LEU A 353 -19.11 -20.40 33.54
C LEU A 353 -19.02 -21.93 33.52
N GLU A 354 -17.90 -22.50 33.96
CA GLU A 354 -17.75 -23.94 34.11
C GLU A 354 -18.68 -24.51 35.19
N GLU A 355 -18.87 -23.80 36.32
CA GLU A 355 -19.82 -24.16 37.36
C GLU A 355 -21.26 -24.16 36.82
N GLN A 356 -21.67 -23.12 36.10
CA GLN A 356 -22.98 -23.04 35.46
C GLN A 356 -23.22 -24.16 34.40
N PHE A 357 -22.16 -24.51 33.68
CA PHE A 357 -22.24 -25.64 32.74
C PHE A 357 -22.39 -26.97 33.46
N LEU A 358 -21.63 -27.20 34.55
CA LEU A 358 -21.75 -28.44 35.34
C LEU A 358 -23.12 -28.56 36.05
N GLU A 359 -23.73 -27.41 36.43
CA GLU A 359 -25.09 -27.36 36.95
C GLU A 359 -26.18 -27.58 35.87
N GLY A 360 -25.80 -27.61 34.59
CA GLY A 360 -26.72 -27.79 33.48
C GLY A 360 -27.53 -26.53 33.09
N LEU A 361 -27.10 -25.34 33.56
CA LEU A 361 -27.77 -24.08 33.28
C LEU A 361 -27.51 -23.54 31.88
N ILE A 362 -26.36 -23.89 31.29
CA ILE A 362 -25.94 -23.44 29.96
C ILE A 362 -25.52 -24.66 29.11
N THR A 363 -25.67 -24.52 27.81
CA THR A 363 -25.21 -25.53 26.84
C THR A 363 -23.69 -25.40 26.57
N ASP A 364 -23.06 -26.45 26.04
CA ASP A 364 -21.65 -26.43 25.67
C ASP A 364 -21.35 -25.34 24.62
N SER A 365 -22.29 -25.11 23.70
CA SER A 365 -22.13 -24.04 22.69
C SER A 365 -22.19 -22.63 23.27
N GLU A 366 -23.00 -22.40 24.31
CA GLU A 366 -23.08 -21.14 25.02
C GLU A 366 -21.84 -20.93 25.87
N ARG A 367 -21.39 -21.97 26.60
CA ARG A 367 -20.13 -21.94 27.36
C ARG A 367 -18.96 -21.57 26.46
N TYR A 368 -18.83 -22.22 25.29
CA TYR A 368 -17.78 -21.94 24.31
C TYR A 368 -17.82 -20.47 23.85
N LYS A 369 -18.99 -19.97 23.45
CA LYS A 369 -19.15 -18.59 22.97
C LYS A 369 -18.78 -17.59 24.08
N ALA A 370 -19.30 -17.79 25.30
CA ALA A 370 -19.02 -16.89 26.42
C ALA A 370 -17.52 -16.92 26.81
N THR A 371 -16.88 -18.09 26.76
CA THR A 371 -15.42 -18.21 27.02
C THR A 371 -14.60 -17.42 25.99
N VAL A 372 -14.92 -17.55 24.70
CA VAL A 372 -14.26 -16.80 23.63
C VAL A 372 -14.47 -15.30 23.78
N GLU A 373 -15.67 -14.86 24.14
CA GLU A 373 -15.99 -13.45 24.38
C GLU A 373 -15.19 -12.86 25.55
N ILE A 374 -15.09 -13.57 26.66
CA ILE A 374 -14.28 -13.15 27.80
C ILE A 374 -12.82 -12.97 27.40
N TRP A 375 -12.22 -13.93 26.70
CA TRP A 375 -10.83 -13.82 26.29
C TRP A 375 -10.59 -12.73 25.26
N THR A 376 -11.59 -12.40 24.44
CA THR A 376 -11.55 -11.26 23.53
C THR A 376 -11.51 -9.94 24.30
N ASP A 377 -12.42 -9.76 25.25
CA ASP A 377 -12.45 -8.56 26.11
C ASP A 377 -11.12 -8.38 26.87
N VAL A 378 -10.54 -9.48 27.38
CA VAL A 378 -9.22 -9.44 28.02
C VAL A 378 -8.12 -9.05 27.03
N SER A 379 -8.16 -9.57 25.81
CA SER A 379 -7.20 -9.20 24.76
C SER A 379 -7.26 -7.72 24.41
N ASP A 380 -8.46 -7.13 24.37
CA ASP A 380 -8.64 -5.71 24.07
C ASP A 380 -8.17 -4.82 25.23
N LYS A 381 -8.48 -5.22 26.48
CA LYS A 381 -7.95 -4.57 27.67
C LYS A 381 -6.42 -4.65 27.77
N MET A 382 -5.86 -5.80 27.36
CA MET A 382 -4.41 -5.96 27.30
C MET A 382 -3.78 -5.04 26.25
N THR A 383 -4.45 -4.81 25.12
CA THR A 383 -3.97 -3.86 24.10
C THR A 383 -3.87 -2.45 24.70
N LYS A 384 -4.89 -1.98 25.40
CA LYS A 384 -4.87 -0.68 26.07
C LYS A 384 -3.78 -0.59 27.14
N ALA A 385 -3.62 -1.65 27.96
CA ALA A 385 -2.57 -1.67 28.98
C ALA A 385 -1.15 -1.62 28.38
N VAL A 386 -0.96 -2.20 27.19
CA VAL A 386 0.31 -2.11 26.45
C VAL A 386 0.48 -0.71 25.86
N GLU A 387 -0.56 -0.09 25.33
CA GLU A 387 -0.53 1.30 24.83
C GLU A 387 -0.14 2.27 25.94
N ASP A 388 -0.70 2.14 27.13
CA ASP A 388 -0.38 2.99 28.29
C ASP A 388 1.09 2.85 28.74
N THR A 389 1.68 1.66 28.57
CA THR A 389 3.08 1.40 28.94
C THR A 389 4.08 1.66 27.83
N LEU A 390 3.60 1.85 26.62
CA LEU A 390 4.43 2.00 25.41
C LEU A 390 5.48 3.12 25.47
N PRO A 391 5.23 4.30 26.07
CA PRO A 391 6.25 5.35 26.21
C PRO A 391 7.51 4.90 26.95
N ASN A 392 7.43 3.87 27.78
CA ASN A 392 8.55 3.34 28.54
C ASN A 392 9.43 2.37 27.76
N TYR A 393 9.09 2.04 26.50
CA TYR A 393 9.79 1.05 25.68
C TYR A 393 10.95 1.62 24.85
N GLY A 394 11.34 2.87 25.08
CA GLY A 394 12.52 3.47 24.45
C GLY A 394 12.53 3.38 22.92
N GLY A 395 13.51 2.65 22.36
CA GLY A 395 13.65 2.50 20.91
C GLY A 395 12.44 1.85 20.21
N ILE A 396 11.74 0.93 20.87
CA ILE A 396 10.53 0.28 20.34
C ILE A 396 9.39 1.31 20.20
N TYR A 397 9.23 2.18 21.19
CA TYR A 397 8.27 3.28 21.12
C TYR A 397 8.56 4.20 19.93
N THR A 398 9.81 4.62 19.78
CA THR A 398 10.23 5.51 18.68
C THR A 398 9.94 4.88 17.32
N MET A 399 10.25 3.59 17.12
CA MET A 399 10.00 2.89 15.86
C MET A 399 8.52 2.72 15.56
N ALA A 400 7.70 2.39 16.55
CA ALA A 400 6.27 2.19 16.38
C ALA A 400 5.53 3.51 16.17
N ASN A 401 5.84 4.52 16.97
CA ASN A 401 5.16 5.82 16.94
C ASN A 401 5.53 6.63 15.70
N SER A 402 6.75 6.52 15.20
CA SER A 402 7.14 7.12 13.91
C SER A 402 6.48 6.46 12.70
N GLY A 403 5.91 5.27 12.85
CA GLY A 403 5.41 4.46 11.74
C GLY A 403 6.52 3.80 10.89
N ALA A 404 7.78 3.88 11.34
CA ALA A 404 8.91 3.25 10.63
C ALA A 404 8.78 1.73 10.62
N LYS A 405 8.56 1.11 11.78
CA LYS A 405 8.41 -0.35 11.90
C LYS A 405 7.68 -0.75 13.18
N GLY A 406 6.88 -1.80 13.08
CA GLY A 406 6.13 -2.33 14.20
C GLY A 406 4.74 -1.69 14.33
N ASN A 407 3.82 -2.46 14.90
CA ASN A 407 2.48 -1.99 15.25
C ASN A 407 2.10 -2.49 16.65
N ILE A 408 1.08 -1.88 17.22
CA ILE A 408 0.63 -2.21 18.57
C ILE A 408 0.24 -3.68 18.75
N ALA A 409 -0.29 -4.32 17.71
CA ALA A 409 -0.66 -5.74 17.74
C ALA A 409 0.57 -6.65 17.87
N GLN A 410 1.69 -6.29 17.23
CA GLN A 410 2.95 -7.01 17.36
C GLN A 410 3.56 -6.79 18.74
N ILE A 411 3.55 -5.55 19.24
CA ILE A 411 4.06 -5.21 20.57
C ILE A 411 3.23 -5.92 21.65
N LYS A 412 1.90 -6.02 21.48
CA LYS A 412 1.04 -6.80 22.39
C LYS A 412 1.47 -8.26 22.48
N GLN A 413 1.83 -8.90 21.37
CA GLN A 413 2.32 -10.28 21.38
C GLN A 413 3.69 -10.39 22.05
N MET A 414 4.52 -9.35 21.97
CA MET A 414 5.86 -9.34 22.60
C MET A 414 5.78 -9.09 24.10
N ALA A 415 4.97 -8.13 24.56
CA ALA A 415 4.94 -7.65 25.95
C ALA A 415 3.70 -8.11 26.74
N GLY A 416 2.55 -8.21 26.09
CA GLY A 416 1.27 -8.55 26.70
C GLY A 416 0.96 -10.03 26.69
N MET A 417 0.11 -10.46 25.78
CA MET A 417 -0.25 -11.87 25.54
C MET A 417 -0.46 -12.12 24.06
N ARG A 418 -0.24 -13.36 23.62
CA ARG A 418 -0.51 -13.74 22.24
C ARG A 418 -2.02 -13.87 21.97
N GLY A 419 -2.78 -14.40 22.92
CA GLY A 419 -4.25 -14.46 22.86
C GLY A 419 -4.78 -15.74 22.24
N LEU A 420 -6.03 -15.66 21.75
CA LEU A 420 -6.74 -16.79 21.14
C LEU A 420 -6.12 -17.22 19.81
N MET A 421 -6.06 -18.54 19.60
CA MET A 421 -5.55 -19.16 18.38
C MET A 421 -6.62 -20.03 17.75
N SER A 422 -6.57 -20.18 16.42
CA SER A 422 -7.46 -21.08 15.69
C SER A 422 -6.77 -22.42 15.37
N ASP A 423 -7.55 -23.50 15.38
CA ASP A 423 -7.13 -24.81 14.89
C ASP A 423 -6.97 -24.81 13.35
N PRO A 424 -6.44 -25.87 12.73
CA PRO A 424 -6.33 -25.96 11.28
C PRO A 424 -7.68 -25.91 10.55
N LYS A 425 -8.79 -26.29 11.22
CA LYS A 425 -10.14 -26.22 10.66
C LYS A 425 -10.77 -24.82 10.73
N GLY A 426 -10.15 -23.91 11.49
CA GLY A 426 -10.61 -22.53 11.67
C GLY A 426 -11.43 -22.30 12.94
N ARG A 427 -11.69 -23.33 13.76
CA ARG A 427 -12.34 -23.19 15.06
C ARG A 427 -11.36 -22.55 16.06
N ILE A 428 -11.83 -21.61 16.88
CA ILE A 428 -11.03 -20.99 17.92
C ILE A 428 -10.81 -21.99 19.06
N ILE A 429 -9.57 -22.10 19.50
CA ILE A 429 -9.20 -22.96 20.64
C ILE A 429 -9.56 -22.18 21.91
N GLU A 430 -10.36 -22.80 22.82
CA GLU A 430 -10.85 -22.17 24.04
C GLU A 430 -9.73 -21.73 24.98
N MET A 431 -8.60 -22.44 24.95
CA MET A 431 -7.42 -22.11 25.74
C MET A 431 -6.55 -21.07 25.02
N PRO A 432 -6.47 -19.83 25.52
CA PRO A 432 -5.63 -18.81 24.91
C PRO A 432 -4.16 -19.01 25.27
N ILE A 433 -3.28 -18.43 24.49
CA ILE A 433 -1.87 -18.29 24.85
C ILE A 433 -1.75 -17.08 25.76
N ARG A 434 -1.53 -17.32 27.06
CA ARG A 434 -1.44 -16.28 28.12
C ARG A 434 -0.06 -15.64 28.16
N SER A 435 0.97 -16.38 27.80
CA SER A 435 2.35 -15.92 27.80
C SER A 435 2.62 -14.95 26.65
N SER A 436 3.53 -14.02 26.89
CA SER A 436 4.13 -13.17 25.85
C SER A 436 5.43 -13.82 25.34
N PHE A 437 5.93 -13.35 24.19
CA PHE A 437 7.22 -13.81 23.70
C PHE A 437 8.38 -13.40 24.61
N ALA A 438 8.27 -12.26 25.31
CA ALA A 438 9.29 -11.82 26.27
C ALA A 438 9.41 -12.74 27.48
N GLU A 439 8.28 -13.32 27.93
CA GLU A 439 8.25 -14.27 29.06
C GLU A 439 8.63 -15.71 28.62
N GLY A 440 8.51 -15.99 27.33
CA GLY A 440 8.64 -17.33 26.77
C GLY A 440 7.34 -18.13 26.79
N LEU A 441 7.17 -19.01 25.81
CA LEU A 441 5.98 -19.85 25.67
C LEU A 441 6.24 -21.22 26.30
N SER A 442 5.22 -21.79 26.94
CA SER A 442 5.23 -23.21 27.31
C SER A 442 5.22 -24.10 26.06
N VAL A 443 5.62 -25.36 26.21
CA VAL A 443 5.65 -26.33 25.09
C VAL A 443 4.28 -26.46 24.43
N LEU A 444 3.21 -26.50 25.22
CA LEU A 444 1.83 -26.61 24.73
C LEU A 444 1.41 -25.33 23.98
N GLU A 445 1.68 -24.15 24.53
CA GLU A 445 1.39 -22.88 23.90
C GLU A 445 2.14 -22.71 22.57
N TYR A 446 3.41 -23.11 22.54
CA TYR A 446 4.21 -23.11 21.32
C TYR A 446 3.58 -24.04 20.27
N PHE A 447 3.20 -25.26 20.64
CA PHE A 447 2.59 -26.22 19.72
C PHE A 447 1.27 -25.67 19.14
N ILE A 448 0.38 -25.13 19.98
CA ILE A 448 -0.87 -24.50 19.55
C ILE A 448 -0.56 -23.36 18.55
N SER A 449 0.44 -22.56 18.81
CA SER A 449 0.80 -21.44 17.96
C SER A 449 1.31 -21.85 16.57
N THR A 450 1.91 -23.04 16.43
CA THR A 450 2.43 -23.51 15.14
C THR A 450 1.33 -23.83 14.13
N HIS A 451 0.12 -24.17 14.57
CA HIS A 451 -1.01 -24.45 13.67
C HIS A 451 -1.37 -23.23 12.81
N GLY A 452 -1.52 -22.06 13.46
CA GLY A 452 -1.79 -20.82 12.75
C GLY A 452 -0.67 -20.43 11.78
N ALA A 453 0.58 -20.52 12.20
CA ALA A 453 1.75 -20.22 11.37
C ALA A 453 1.83 -21.13 10.12
N ARG A 454 1.67 -22.45 10.31
CA ARG A 454 1.72 -23.43 9.20
C ARG A 454 0.57 -23.21 8.21
N LYS A 455 -0.66 -23.02 8.72
CA LYS A 455 -1.82 -22.69 7.88
C LYS A 455 -1.54 -21.43 7.09
N GLY A 456 -0.94 -20.44 7.74
CA GLY A 456 -0.51 -19.21 7.15
C GLY A 456 0.37 -19.39 5.92
N LEU A 457 1.46 -20.04 6.09
CA LEU A 457 2.42 -20.28 5.02
C LEU A 457 1.79 -21.05 3.85
N ALA A 458 0.98 -22.10 4.15
CA ALA A 458 0.31 -22.89 3.12
C ALA A 458 -0.72 -22.05 2.33
N ASP A 459 -1.56 -21.30 3.02
CA ASP A 459 -2.58 -20.45 2.39
C ASP A 459 -1.94 -19.36 1.52
N THR A 460 -0.86 -18.71 1.96
CA THR A 460 -0.13 -17.73 1.16
C THR A 460 0.32 -18.31 -0.16
N ALA A 461 0.94 -19.50 -0.13
CA ALA A 461 1.44 -20.16 -1.33
C ALA A 461 0.32 -20.55 -2.31
N LEU A 462 -0.85 -20.96 -1.81
CA LEU A 462 -1.99 -21.36 -2.64
C LEU A 462 -2.76 -20.16 -3.20
N ARG A 463 -3.02 -19.15 -2.37
CA ARG A 463 -3.85 -18.00 -2.75
C ARG A 463 -3.16 -17.01 -3.71
N THR A 464 -1.83 -17.00 -3.79
CA THR A 464 -1.11 -16.21 -4.81
C THR A 464 -1.53 -16.60 -6.22
N ALA A 465 -1.75 -17.89 -6.48
CA ALA A 465 -2.25 -18.36 -7.76
C ALA A 465 -3.69 -17.90 -8.05
N ASP A 466 -4.57 -17.90 -7.03
CA ASP A 466 -5.96 -17.44 -7.16
C ASP A 466 -6.02 -15.93 -7.46
N SER A 467 -5.19 -15.13 -6.77
CA SER A 467 -5.08 -13.69 -7.04
C SER A 467 -4.59 -13.42 -8.47
N GLY A 468 -3.56 -14.13 -8.93
CA GLY A 468 -3.09 -14.02 -10.31
C GLY A 468 -4.14 -14.43 -11.34
N TYR A 469 -4.94 -15.45 -11.06
CA TYR A 469 -6.02 -15.88 -11.94
C TYR A 469 -7.18 -14.87 -11.96
N LEU A 470 -7.55 -14.27 -10.81
CA LEU A 470 -8.54 -13.19 -10.75
C LEU A 470 -8.09 -12.00 -11.59
N THR A 471 -6.85 -11.52 -11.37
CA THR A 471 -6.29 -10.38 -12.13
C THR A 471 -6.33 -10.62 -13.64
N ARG A 472 -5.97 -11.82 -14.08
CA ARG A 472 -6.02 -12.18 -15.48
C ARG A 472 -7.45 -12.11 -16.04
N ARG A 473 -8.44 -12.67 -15.34
CA ARG A 473 -9.84 -12.65 -15.77
C ARG A 473 -10.37 -11.22 -15.85
N LEU A 474 -10.04 -10.38 -14.87
CA LEU A 474 -10.41 -8.96 -14.87
C LEU A 474 -9.79 -8.23 -16.07
N ALA A 475 -8.50 -8.47 -16.35
CA ALA A 475 -7.83 -7.87 -17.51
C ALA A 475 -8.43 -8.35 -18.84
N ASP A 476 -8.73 -9.65 -18.98
CA ASP A 476 -9.34 -10.22 -20.19
C ASP A 476 -10.73 -9.62 -20.47
N VAL A 477 -11.51 -9.28 -19.43
CA VAL A 477 -12.83 -8.66 -19.57
C VAL A 477 -12.72 -7.15 -19.82
N ALA A 478 -11.80 -6.47 -19.12
CA ALA A 478 -11.70 -5.02 -19.13
C ALA A 478 -10.80 -4.45 -20.27
N GLN A 479 -10.13 -5.30 -21.05
CA GLN A 479 -9.18 -4.85 -22.09
C GLN A 479 -9.79 -3.95 -23.16
N ASP A 480 -11.11 -4.09 -23.42
CA ASP A 480 -11.83 -3.30 -24.43
C ASP A 480 -12.31 -1.93 -23.89
N VAL A 481 -12.13 -1.69 -22.58
CA VAL A 481 -12.48 -0.42 -21.95
C VAL A 481 -11.33 0.57 -22.16
N ILE A 482 -11.44 1.36 -23.21
CA ILE A 482 -10.47 2.35 -23.68
C ILE A 482 -11.16 3.70 -23.78
N ILE A 483 -10.45 4.80 -23.59
CA ILE A 483 -10.97 6.13 -23.87
C ILE A 483 -11.04 6.34 -25.38
N THR A 484 -12.24 6.51 -25.93
CA THR A 484 -12.45 6.59 -27.38
C THR A 484 -12.80 7.97 -27.86
N THR A 485 -13.45 8.79 -27.05
CA THR A 485 -13.94 10.13 -27.38
C THR A 485 -13.66 11.11 -26.25
N ASP A 486 -13.53 12.38 -26.58
CA ASP A 486 -13.33 13.43 -25.58
C ASP A 486 -14.62 13.72 -24.79
N ASN A 487 -15.75 13.79 -25.47
CA ASN A 487 -17.03 14.15 -24.87
C ASN A 487 -18.13 13.12 -25.21
N ASP A 488 -19.11 13.01 -24.33
CA ASP A 488 -20.31 12.18 -24.50
C ASP A 488 -21.56 13.01 -24.16
N PRO A 489 -22.21 13.63 -25.15
CA PRO A 489 -23.34 14.51 -24.90
C PRO A 489 -24.58 13.80 -24.33
N GLY A 490 -24.63 12.47 -24.40
CA GLY A 490 -25.74 11.66 -23.85
C GLY A 490 -25.50 11.23 -22.38
N ALA A 491 -24.31 11.44 -21.84
CA ALA A 491 -23.99 11.00 -20.48
C ALA A 491 -24.73 11.86 -19.44
N GLN A 492 -25.33 11.19 -18.47
CA GLN A 492 -25.99 11.82 -17.32
C GLN A 492 -25.07 11.75 -16.10
N GLY A 493 -25.17 12.75 -15.20
CA GLY A 493 -24.44 12.72 -13.94
C GLY A 493 -24.96 11.64 -12.99
N ILE A 494 -24.08 11.16 -12.13
CA ILE A 494 -24.42 10.27 -11.03
C ILE A 494 -24.30 11.07 -9.72
N ARG A 495 -25.31 10.94 -8.86
CA ARG A 495 -25.31 11.53 -7.54
C ARG A 495 -24.38 10.75 -6.62
N ILE A 496 -23.43 11.43 -5.99
CA ILE A 496 -22.59 10.93 -4.92
C ILE A 496 -22.93 11.70 -3.65
N SER A 497 -23.41 10.99 -2.62
CA SER A 497 -23.78 11.57 -1.33
C SER A 497 -22.78 11.20 -0.23
N HIS A 498 -22.72 12.04 0.79
CA HIS A 498 -22.01 11.72 2.02
C HIS A 498 -22.60 10.45 2.65
N ASP A 499 -21.74 9.58 3.17
CA ASP A 499 -22.17 8.37 3.87
C ASP A 499 -22.11 8.59 5.41
N PRO A 500 -23.26 8.73 6.09
CA PRO A 500 -23.29 8.94 7.52
C PRO A 500 -22.85 7.70 8.31
N THR A 501 -22.79 6.52 7.68
CA THR A 501 -22.38 5.27 8.35
C THR A 501 -20.86 5.11 8.42
N GLY A 502 -20.10 5.91 7.66
CA GLY A 502 -18.64 5.84 7.62
C GLY A 502 -18.07 4.57 6.95
N ILE A 503 -18.90 3.79 6.27
CA ILE A 503 -18.49 2.59 5.54
C ILE A 503 -17.77 2.97 4.23
N GLN A 504 -18.24 4.03 3.57
CA GLN A 504 -17.64 4.53 2.34
C GLN A 504 -16.57 5.59 2.63
N ALA A 505 -15.63 5.75 1.70
CA ALA A 505 -14.65 6.82 1.78
C ALA A 505 -15.32 8.21 1.82
N PRO A 506 -14.67 9.23 2.41
CA PRO A 506 -15.18 10.60 2.45
C PRO A 506 -15.61 11.10 1.07
N LEU A 507 -16.63 11.99 1.03
CA LEU A 507 -17.15 12.52 -0.24
C LEU A 507 -16.03 13.12 -1.11
N ALA A 508 -15.11 13.89 -0.52
CA ALA A 508 -13.99 14.50 -1.22
C ALA A 508 -13.14 13.48 -2.00
N GLU A 509 -12.76 12.36 -1.37
CA GLU A 509 -11.94 11.33 -2.02
C GLU A 509 -12.67 10.63 -3.18
N ARG A 510 -14.00 10.56 -3.12
CA ARG A 510 -14.84 9.90 -4.13
C ARG A 510 -15.11 10.76 -5.35
N ILE A 511 -15.06 12.10 -5.22
CA ILE A 511 -15.33 13.05 -6.29
C ILE A 511 -14.07 13.61 -6.96
N VAL A 512 -12.92 13.56 -6.29
CA VAL A 512 -11.63 14.00 -6.86
C VAL A 512 -11.38 13.32 -8.21
N THR A 513 -10.80 14.06 -9.17
CA THR A 513 -10.51 13.66 -10.55
C THR A 513 -11.73 13.45 -11.45
N ARG A 514 -12.94 13.72 -10.99
CA ARG A 514 -14.15 13.65 -11.82
C ARG A 514 -14.57 15.03 -12.33
N TYR A 515 -15.31 15.04 -13.41
CA TYR A 515 -15.96 16.25 -13.91
C TYR A 515 -17.36 16.40 -13.29
N LEU A 516 -17.74 17.63 -12.95
CA LEU A 516 -19.07 17.95 -12.46
C LEU A 516 -20.10 17.93 -13.59
N SER A 517 -21.26 17.31 -13.35
CA SER A 517 -22.40 17.38 -14.24
C SER A 517 -23.36 18.53 -13.89
N GLU A 518 -23.34 18.97 -12.64
CA GLU A 518 -24.11 20.10 -12.13
C GLU A 518 -23.19 20.96 -11.24
N PRO A 519 -23.43 22.28 -11.15
CA PRO A 519 -22.64 23.17 -10.31
C PRO A 519 -22.80 22.80 -8.83
N VAL A 520 -21.71 22.89 -8.06
CA VAL A 520 -21.70 22.72 -6.62
C VAL A 520 -21.74 24.08 -5.97
N VAL A 521 -22.75 24.28 -5.12
CA VAL A 521 -23.00 25.54 -4.43
C VAL A 521 -22.80 25.37 -2.94
N ASN A 522 -22.18 26.35 -2.32
CA ASN A 522 -22.04 26.39 -0.84
C ASN A 522 -23.43 26.55 -0.21
N PRO A 523 -23.88 25.61 0.65
CA PRO A 523 -25.22 25.66 1.25
C PRO A 523 -25.42 26.85 2.21
N GLU A 524 -24.33 27.44 2.74
CA GLU A 524 -24.41 28.55 3.70
C GLU A 524 -24.35 29.92 3.00
N THR A 525 -23.46 30.11 2.01
CA THR A 525 -23.23 31.40 1.34
C THR A 525 -23.98 31.55 0.05
N GLY A 526 -24.40 30.44 -0.61
CA GLY A 526 -25.01 30.44 -1.91
C GLY A 526 -24.03 30.70 -3.08
N GLU A 527 -22.73 30.77 -2.81
CA GLU A 527 -21.70 30.93 -3.82
C GLU A 527 -21.40 29.62 -4.53
N VAL A 528 -21.11 29.70 -5.84
CA VAL A 528 -20.72 28.53 -6.63
C VAL A 528 -19.27 28.23 -6.36
N ILE A 529 -18.96 27.05 -5.80
CA ILE A 529 -17.61 26.58 -5.53
C ILE A 529 -16.96 26.08 -6.83
N ALA A 530 -17.70 25.31 -7.61
CA ALA A 530 -17.24 24.81 -8.91
C ALA A 530 -18.44 24.69 -9.88
N ASP A 531 -18.21 25.01 -11.14
CA ASP A 531 -19.25 25.05 -12.15
C ASP A 531 -19.37 23.69 -12.88
N ARG A 532 -20.42 23.58 -13.71
CA ARG A 532 -20.60 22.42 -14.57
C ARG A 532 -19.40 22.25 -15.51
N ASP A 533 -18.98 21.02 -15.72
CA ASP A 533 -17.86 20.63 -16.56
C ASP A 533 -16.48 20.97 -16.01
N ASP A 534 -16.39 21.47 -14.78
CA ASP A 534 -15.12 21.65 -14.09
C ASP A 534 -14.58 20.32 -13.59
N LEU A 535 -13.25 20.15 -13.71
CA LEU A 535 -12.54 19.02 -13.14
C LEU A 535 -12.29 19.27 -11.65
N ILE A 536 -12.78 18.37 -10.81
CA ILE A 536 -12.59 18.48 -9.36
C ILE A 536 -11.14 18.10 -9.02
N THR A 537 -10.35 19.12 -8.69
CA THR A 537 -9.00 18.96 -8.13
C THR A 537 -9.07 18.78 -6.62
N ARG A 538 -7.95 18.40 -5.98
CA ARG A 538 -7.91 18.24 -4.51
C ARG A 538 -8.27 19.50 -3.75
N PRO A 539 -7.74 20.70 -4.07
CA PRO A 539 -8.16 21.94 -3.41
C PRO A 539 -9.67 22.18 -3.50
N ILE A 540 -10.27 22.02 -4.69
CA ILE A 540 -11.71 22.15 -4.87
C ILE A 540 -12.50 21.14 -4.00
N ALA A 541 -12.03 19.91 -3.90
CA ALA A 541 -12.66 18.89 -3.05
C ALA A 541 -12.56 19.20 -1.57
N GLU A 542 -11.47 19.82 -1.12
CA GLU A 542 -11.30 20.30 0.25
C GLU A 542 -12.23 21.49 0.54
N GLU A 543 -12.40 22.43 -0.39
CA GLU A 543 -13.38 23.51 -0.28
C GLU A 543 -14.82 22.98 -0.20
N ILE A 544 -15.16 21.97 -1.01
CA ILE A 544 -16.47 21.30 -0.98
C ILE A 544 -16.71 20.66 0.38
N THR A 545 -15.67 20.05 0.97
CA THR A 545 -15.76 19.44 2.30
C THR A 545 -15.87 20.50 3.40
N ALA A 546 -15.07 21.57 3.32
CA ALA A 546 -15.12 22.68 4.27
C ALA A 546 -16.48 23.41 4.26
N ALA A 547 -17.13 23.49 3.09
CA ALA A 547 -18.49 24.02 2.92
C ALA A 547 -19.61 23.05 3.35
N ASN A 548 -19.25 21.86 3.89
CA ASN A 548 -20.20 20.87 4.40
C ASN A 548 -21.26 20.39 3.37
N VAL A 549 -20.88 20.35 2.09
CA VAL A 549 -21.73 19.89 1.01
C VAL A 549 -22.02 18.40 1.18
N GLN A 550 -23.29 18.01 1.16
CA GLN A 550 -23.71 16.63 1.41
C GLN A 550 -23.76 15.75 0.16
N GLU A 551 -23.84 16.35 -1.01
CA GLU A 551 -23.98 15.65 -2.27
C GLU A 551 -23.40 16.43 -3.47
N ALA A 552 -22.89 15.70 -4.44
CA ALA A 552 -22.38 16.25 -5.69
C ALA A 552 -22.80 15.37 -6.88
N TRP A 553 -23.13 16.00 -8.00
CA TRP A 553 -23.44 15.31 -9.25
C TRP A 553 -22.22 15.31 -10.15
N VAL A 554 -21.69 14.12 -10.46
CA VAL A 554 -20.46 13.95 -11.23
C VAL A 554 -20.65 13.01 -12.41
N PHE A 555 -19.88 13.20 -13.46
CA PHE A 555 -19.81 12.22 -14.54
C PHE A 555 -19.07 10.97 -14.07
N SER A 556 -19.47 9.82 -14.60
CA SER A 556 -18.91 8.52 -14.23
C SER A 556 -18.76 7.61 -15.45
N PRO A 557 -17.79 6.68 -15.46
CA PRO A 557 -17.74 5.63 -16.48
C PRO A 557 -19.03 4.83 -16.61
N LEU A 558 -19.81 4.71 -15.54
CA LEU A 558 -21.09 4.01 -15.54
C LEU A 558 -22.21 4.75 -16.28
N SER A 559 -22.08 6.05 -16.47
CA SER A 559 -23.07 6.88 -17.18
C SER A 559 -22.71 7.12 -18.65
N SER A 560 -21.59 6.60 -19.12
CA SER A 560 -21.19 6.74 -20.53
C SER A 560 -22.15 6.01 -21.46
N THR A 561 -22.58 6.69 -22.53
CA THR A 561 -23.48 6.16 -23.56
C THR A 561 -22.72 5.66 -24.80
N THR A 562 -21.41 5.74 -24.81
CA THR A 562 -20.57 5.29 -25.93
C THR A 562 -20.71 3.77 -26.15
N GLN A 563 -20.87 3.34 -27.40
CA GLN A 563 -21.04 1.91 -27.74
C GLN A 563 -19.81 1.06 -27.44
N ARG A 564 -18.61 1.64 -27.55
CA ARG A 564 -17.33 0.98 -27.23
C ARG A 564 -16.45 1.96 -26.48
N GLY A 565 -15.84 1.48 -25.41
CA GLY A 565 -14.99 2.32 -24.58
C GLY A 565 -15.76 3.33 -23.72
N ILE A 566 -15.09 4.38 -23.31
CA ILE A 566 -15.60 5.42 -22.41
C ILE A 566 -15.15 6.78 -22.95
N SER A 567 -15.90 7.85 -22.68
CA SER A 567 -15.44 9.21 -22.97
C SER A 567 -14.47 9.72 -21.90
N GLN A 568 -13.56 10.60 -22.30
CA GLN A 568 -12.61 11.27 -21.40
C GLN A 568 -13.34 11.97 -20.24
N LYS A 569 -14.43 12.67 -20.56
CA LYS A 569 -15.22 13.41 -19.58
C LYS A 569 -15.88 12.49 -18.53
N CYS A 570 -16.38 11.32 -18.95
CA CYS A 570 -16.95 10.34 -18.03
C CYS A 570 -15.89 9.66 -17.16
N TYR A 571 -14.67 9.48 -17.67
CA TYR A 571 -13.59 8.92 -16.89
C TYR A 571 -12.99 9.94 -15.92
N GLY A 572 -12.69 11.14 -16.41
CA GLY A 572 -12.05 12.20 -15.64
C GLY A 572 -10.53 12.26 -15.83
N ALA A 573 -9.82 12.67 -14.81
CA ALA A 573 -8.35 12.72 -14.81
C ALA A 573 -7.73 11.38 -14.49
N SER A 574 -6.54 11.15 -15.06
CA SER A 574 -5.70 10.00 -14.69
C SER A 574 -5.10 10.21 -13.28
N LEU A 575 -5.38 9.30 -12.36
CA LEU A 575 -4.87 9.36 -10.99
C LEU A 575 -3.34 9.37 -10.90
N ALA A 576 -2.68 8.79 -11.89
CA ALA A 576 -1.22 8.73 -11.92
C ALA A 576 -0.55 10.04 -12.33
N THR A 577 -1.24 10.91 -13.06
CA THR A 577 -0.67 12.15 -13.62
C THR A 577 -1.40 13.42 -13.17
N GLY A 578 -2.62 13.28 -12.62
CA GLY A 578 -3.48 14.40 -12.23
C GLY A 578 -4.08 15.20 -13.39
N VAL A 579 -3.74 14.85 -14.64
CA VAL A 579 -4.26 15.51 -15.85
C VAL A 579 -5.39 14.70 -16.49
N PRO A 580 -6.27 15.32 -17.29
CA PRO A 580 -7.31 14.60 -18.02
C PRO A 580 -6.74 13.42 -18.80
N ALA A 581 -7.40 12.28 -18.71
CA ALA A 581 -6.94 11.06 -19.38
C ALA A 581 -6.99 11.22 -20.91
N LEU A 582 -6.02 10.68 -21.62
CA LEU A 582 -5.90 10.87 -23.08
C LEU A 582 -6.75 9.86 -23.84
N VAL A 583 -7.23 10.27 -25.02
CA VAL A 583 -7.87 9.33 -25.97
C VAL A 583 -6.87 8.24 -26.35
N GLY A 584 -7.32 6.98 -26.28
CA GLY A 584 -6.48 5.79 -26.48
C GLY A 584 -5.92 5.19 -25.21
N GLU A 585 -6.10 5.81 -24.03
CA GLU A 585 -5.64 5.25 -22.76
C GLU A 585 -6.47 4.02 -22.36
N THR A 586 -5.78 2.94 -22.00
CA THR A 586 -6.39 1.63 -21.68
C THR A 586 -6.77 1.57 -20.19
N VAL A 587 -7.74 2.33 -19.80
CA VAL A 587 -8.18 2.49 -18.40
C VAL A 587 -8.70 1.21 -17.77
N GLY A 588 -9.28 0.31 -18.58
CA GLY A 588 -9.77 -0.98 -18.09
C GLY A 588 -8.65 -1.90 -17.60
N ILE A 589 -7.51 -1.93 -18.30
CA ILE A 589 -6.32 -2.70 -17.86
C ILE A 589 -5.73 -2.08 -16.59
N ILE A 590 -5.67 -0.75 -16.50
CA ILE A 590 -5.21 -0.05 -15.30
C ILE A 590 -6.09 -0.43 -14.11
N ALA A 591 -7.41 -0.42 -14.27
CA ALA A 591 -8.35 -0.83 -13.22
C ALA A 591 -8.15 -2.30 -12.80
N ALA A 592 -8.03 -3.23 -13.76
CA ALA A 592 -7.79 -4.64 -13.47
C ALA A 592 -6.48 -4.88 -12.69
N GLN A 593 -5.41 -4.19 -13.06
CA GLN A 593 -4.13 -4.24 -12.36
C GLN A 593 -4.21 -3.62 -10.97
N SER A 594 -4.92 -2.50 -10.82
CA SER A 594 -5.12 -1.81 -9.54
C SER A 594 -5.94 -2.62 -8.53
N ILE A 595 -6.84 -3.48 -9.01
CA ILE A 595 -7.61 -4.42 -8.18
C ILE A 595 -6.77 -5.67 -7.86
N GLY A 596 -6.00 -6.16 -8.82
CA GLY A 596 -5.24 -7.40 -8.71
C GLY A 596 -3.96 -7.28 -7.88
N GLU A 597 -3.28 -6.15 -7.91
CA GLU A 597 -2.04 -5.93 -7.17
C GLU A 597 -2.24 -6.09 -5.66
N PRO A 598 -3.18 -5.37 -5.00
CA PRO A 598 -3.40 -5.55 -3.57
C PRO A 598 -3.99 -6.94 -3.23
N GLY A 599 -4.62 -7.62 -4.18
CA GLY A 599 -5.12 -8.99 -4.00
C GLY A 599 -4.01 -9.96 -3.57
N THR A 600 -2.82 -9.83 -4.16
CA THR A 600 -1.64 -10.63 -3.78
C THR A 600 -1.16 -10.29 -2.36
N GLN A 601 -1.20 -9.00 -1.97
CA GLN A 601 -0.84 -8.56 -0.61
C GLN A 601 -1.89 -8.99 0.43
N LEU A 602 -3.17 -8.95 0.09
CA LEU A 602 -4.27 -9.43 0.95
C LEU A 602 -4.10 -10.93 1.29
N THR A 603 -3.56 -11.73 0.39
CA THR A 603 -3.27 -13.14 0.67
C THR A 603 -2.20 -13.32 1.74
N MET A 604 -1.25 -12.37 1.84
CA MET A 604 -0.17 -12.41 2.83
C MET A 604 -0.62 -11.86 4.20
N ARG A 605 -1.53 -10.89 4.25
CA ARG A 605 -1.95 -10.20 5.49
C ARG A 605 -3.04 -10.91 6.29
N THR A 606 -3.86 -11.78 5.70
CA THR A 606 -4.93 -12.52 6.40
C THR A 606 -4.46 -13.45 7.53
N PHE A 607 -3.15 -13.61 7.70
CA PHE A 607 -2.54 -14.41 8.76
C PHE A 607 -2.27 -13.68 10.07
N HIS A 608 -2.11 -12.35 10.01
CA HIS A 608 -1.70 -11.57 11.18
C HIS A 608 -2.85 -11.19 12.10
N THR A 609 -4.05 -11.25 11.60
CA THR A 609 -5.27 -11.22 12.40
C THR A 609 -5.63 -12.66 12.78
N GLY A 610 -4.94 -13.23 13.78
CA GLY A 610 -5.39 -14.40 14.54
C GLY A 610 -6.78 -14.08 15.11
N GLY A 611 -7.76 -14.04 14.17
CA GLY A 611 -9.00 -13.34 14.32
C GLY A 611 -10.04 -14.21 14.95
N ILE A 612 -10.70 -13.62 15.79
CA ILE A 612 -12.12 -13.79 16.02
C ILE A 612 -12.79 -13.53 14.68
N ALA A 613 -12.88 -14.54 13.86
CA ALA A 613 -13.82 -14.53 12.75
C ALA A 613 -15.21 -14.55 13.39
N GLY A 614 -15.87 -13.40 13.40
CA GLY A 614 -17.31 -13.38 13.58
C GLY A 614 -17.91 -14.39 12.59
N LYS A 615 -18.91 -15.11 13.04
CA LYS A 615 -19.61 -16.20 12.34
C LYS A 615 -19.60 -16.04 10.82
N ASP A 616 -19.02 -17.03 10.12
CA ASP A 616 -19.19 -17.37 8.69
C ASP A 616 -19.09 -16.26 7.63
N ILE A 617 -18.56 -15.09 7.94
CA ILE A 617 -18.36 -14.02 6.97
C ILE A 617 -17.06 -14.31 6.21
N THR A 618 -17.17 -14.62 4.93
CA THR A 618 -16.01 -14.71 4.05
C THR A 618 -15.34 -13.34 3.96
N SER A 619 -14.04 -13.30 4.25
CA SER A 619 -13.23 -12.08 4.22
C SER A 619 -12.01 -12.24 3.31
N GLY A 620 -11.38 -11.15 2.94
CA GLY A 620 -10.19 -11.14 2.09
C GLY A 620 -10.47 -11.53 0.63
N LEU A 621 -9.52 -12.18 -0.02
CA LEU A 621 -9.58 -12.51 -1.45
C LEU A 621 -10.82 -13.36 -1.84
N PRO A 622 -11.26 -14.37 -1.09
CA PRO A 622 -12.48 -15.11 -1.42
C PRO A 622 -13.72 -14.21 -1.53
N ARG A 623 -13.84 -13.20 -0.65
CA ARG A 623 -14.96 -12.26 -0.70
C ARG A 623 -14.88 -11.34 -1.91
N VAL A 624 -13.70 -10.88 -2.28
CA VAL A 624 -13.47 -10.09 -3.49
C VAL A 624 -13.90 -10.91 -4.73
N VAL A 625 -13.53 -12.18 -4.80
CA VAL A 625 -13.93 -13.07 -5.91
C VAL A 625 -15.45 -13.28 -5.95
N GLU A 626 -16.11 -13.49 -4.80
CA GLU A 626 -17.57 -13.61 -4.72
C GLU A 626 -18.28 -12.38 -5.28
N LEU A 627 -17.79 -11.17 -4.94
CA LEU A 627 -18.37 -9.92 -5.41
C LEU A 627 -18.19 -9.72 -6.92
N PHE A 628 -16.98 -9.95 -7.45
CA PHE A 628 -16.72 -9.79 -8.89
C PHE A 628 -17.42 -10.85 -9.75
N GLU A 629 -17.63 -12.05 -9.22
CA GLU A 629 -18.32 -13.12 -9.93
C GLU A 629 -19.83 -13.13 -9.65
N ALA A 630 -20.34 -12.20 -8.84
CA ALA A 630 -21.73 -12.13 -8.39
C ALA A 630 -22.25 -13.48 -7.83
N ARG A 631 -21.39 -14.20 -7.10
CA ARG A 631 -21.76 -15.46 -6.45
C ARG A 631 -22.65 -15.19 -5.24
N GLN A 632 -23.58 -16.07 -4.98
CA GLN A 632 -24.37 -16.05 -3.75
C GLN A 632 -23.42 -16.25 -2.55
N PRO A 633 -23.36 -15.29 -1.58
CA PRO A 633 -22.48 -15.42 -0.43
C PRO A 633 -22.93 -16.56 0.49
N LYS A 634 -21.96 -17.24 1.12
CA LYS A 634 -22.23 -18.35 2.04
C LYS A 634 -23.04 -17.92 3.27
N GLY A 635 -22.86 -16.69 3.74
CA GLY A 635 -23.59 -16.11 4.88
C GLY A 635 -24.59 -15.04 4.42
N MET A 636 -25.44 -15.36 3.45
CA MET A 636 -26.45 -14.42 2.96
C MET A 636 -27.47 -14.11 4.06
N ALA A 637 -27.65 -12.82 4.35
CA ALA A 637 -28.75 -12.39 5.21
C ALA A 637 -30.08 -12.62 4.52
N ILE A 638 -31.06 -13.05 5.29
CA ILE A 638 -32.42 -13.18 4.79
C ILE A 638 -33.03 -11.78 4.79
N LEU A 639 -33.42 -11.32 3.61
CA LEU A 639 -34.01 -9.99 3.41
C LEU A 639 -35.52 -10.11 3.26
N SER A 640 -36.24 -9.17 3.85
CA SER A 640 -37.67 -9.03 3.59
C SER A 640 -37.91 -8.43 2.20
N GLU A 641 -38.81 -9.02 1.42
CA GLU A 641 -39.22 -8.49 0.11
C GLU A 641 -40.22 -7.35 0.24
N ILE A 642 -40.81 -7.19 1.44
CA ILE A 642 -41.82 -6.15 1.72
C ILE A 642 -41.36 -5.25 2.87
N GLY A 643 -41.67 -3.95 2.79
CA GLY A 643 -41.56 -3.02 3.89
C GLY A 643 -42.71 -3.19 4.88
N GLY A 644 -42.44 -3.07 6.19
CA GLY A 644 -43.51 -3.20 7.17
C GLY A 644 -43.04 -3.33 8.62
N LYS A 645 -43.98 -3.59 9.52
CA LYS A 645 -43.74 -3.81 10.94
C LYS A 645 -43.26 -5.24 11.19
N VAL A 646 -42.15 -5.38 11.91
CA VAL A 646 -41.61 -6.69 12.27
C VAL A 646 -42.22 -7.18 13.59
N GLU A 647 -42.80 -8.38 13.58
CA GLU A 647 -43.25 -9.09 14.78
C GLU A 647 -42.47 -10.39 14.96
N LEU A 648 -42.01 -10.63 16.19
CA LEU A 648 -41.34 -11.86 16.56
C LEU A 648 -42.34 -12.77 17.31
N ALA A 649 -42.55 -13.98 16.82
CA ALA A 649 -43.41 -14.97 17.45
C ALA A 649 -42.61 -16.23 17.75
N GLN A 650 -42.85 -16.82 18.93
CA GLN A 650 -42.33 -18.14 19.32
C GLN A 650 -43.40 -19.18 19.04
N LEU A 651 -43.14 -20.04 18.06
CA LEU A 651 -44.00 -21.20 17.77
C LEU A 651 -43.36 -22.48 18.33
N PRO A 652 -44.11 -23.56 18.51
CA PRO A 652 -43.57 -24.86 18.94
C PRO A 652 -42.44 -25.39 18.02
N GLU A 653 -42.45 -24.98 16.76
CA GLU A 653 -41.52 -25.39 15.71
C GLU A 653 -40.30 -24.48 15.60
N GLY A 654 -40.22 -23.34 16.36
CA GLY A 654 -39.09 -22.40 16.32
C GLY A 654 -39.50 -20.94 16.43
N ARG A 655 -38.51 -20.04 16.31
CA ARG A 655 -38.74 -18.59 16.26
C ARG A 655 -39.16 -18.20 14.84
N VAL A 656 -40.23 -17.43 14.74
CA VAL A 656 -40.76 -16.94 13.47
C VAL A 656 -40.71 -15.41 13.45
N VAL A 657 -40.19 -14.83 12.37
CA VAL A 657 -40.22 -13.41 12.11
C VAL A 657 -41.35 -13.15 11.08
N ARG A 658 -42.30 -12.31 11.44
CA ARG A 658 -43.35 -11.84 10.55
C ARG A 658 -43.11 -10.40 10.19
N VAL A 659 -43.21 -10.09 8.92
CA VAL A 659 -43.20 -8.69 8.43
C VAL A 659 -44.60 -8.39 7.94
N ILE A 660 -45.25 -7.41 8.57
CA ILE A 660 -46.62 -6.99 8.25
C ILE A 660 -46.53 -5.67 7.50
N SER A 661 -46.92 -5.68 6.22
CA SER A 661 -47.01 -4.45 5.43
C SER A 661 -48.16 -3.57 5.88
N SER A 662 -47.95 -2.26 5.90
CA SER A 662 -48.97 -1.25 6.15
C SER A 662 -49.62 -0.70 4.87
N GLU A 663 -49.18 -1.17 3.69
CA GLU A 663 -49.79 -0.78 2.41
C GLU A 663 -51.08 -1.57 2.17
N GLU A 664 -52.18 -0.88 1.90
CA GLU A 664 -53.42 -1.48 1.42
C GLU A 664 -53.18 -1.98 0.00
N PHE A 665 -53.27 -3.30 -0.20
CA PHE A 665 -53.24 -3.91 -1.55
C PHE A 665 -54.54 -3.64 -2.24
N SER A 666 -54.51 -3.08 -3.47
CA SER A 666 -55.67 -2.97 -4.35
C SER A 666 -56.23 -4.34 -4.69
N GLU A 667 -57.55 -4.48 -4.80
CA GLU A 667 -58.36 -5.70 -4.91
C GLU A 667 -58.03 -6.63 -6.09
N GLU A 668 -56.99 -6.43 -6.85
CA GLU A 668 -56.64 -7.29 -8.01
C GLU A 668 -55.62 -8.42 -7.74
N MET A 669 -55.12 -8.60 -6.52
CA MET A 669 -54.29 -9.73 -6.20
C MET A 669 -54.91 -10.69 -5.18
N ASP A 670 -55.63 -11.64 -5.69
CA ASP A 670 -56.35 -12.71 -4.98
C ASP A 670 -55.47 -13.77 -4.32
N ARG A 671 -54.27 -13.41 -3.80
CA ARG A 671 -53.46 -14.28 -2.92
C ARG A 671 -52.62 -13.48 -1.96
N VAL A 672 -53.06 -13.43 -0.72
CA VAL A 672 -52.23 -13.09 0.43
C VAL A 672 -51.13 -14.15 0.55
N LYS A 673 -49.94 -13.86 0.04
CA LYS A 673 -48.75 -14.66 0.35
C LYS A 673 -48.20 -14.23 1.69
N TRP A 674 -48.59 -14.99 2.73
CA TRP A 674 -47.87 -14.94 4.00
C TRP A 674 -46.51 -15.59 3.80
N LEU A 675 -45.45 -14.79 3.73
CA LEU A 675 -44.08 -15.33 3.78
C LEU A 675 -43.73 -15.55 5.25
N VAL A 676 -43.92 -16.78 5.72
CA VAL A 676 -43.44 -17.21 7.02
C VAL A 676 -42.00 -17.65 6.83
N LEU A 677 -41.04 -16.83 7.26
CA LEU A 677 -39.64 -17.16 7.31
C LEU A 677 -39.37 -17.91 8.61
N ILE A 678 -39.19 -19.25 8.55
CA ILE A 678 -38.70 -20.04 9.67
C ILE A 678 -37.20 -19.87 9.70
N ILE A 679 -36.70 -19.19 10.71
CA ILE A 679 -35.25 -19.09 10.97
C ILE A 679 -34.96 -20.13 12.06
N ASP A 680 -34.31 -21.23 11.71
CA ASP A 680 -33.62 -22.10 12.65
C ASP A 680 -32.38 -21.31 13.16
N LEU A 681 -32.46 -20.84 14.38
CA LEU A 681 -31.39 -20.16 15.09
C LEU A 681 -30.59 -21.14 15.92
#